data_00a7c6020bb1485e909a83bee6a3637d
#
_entry.id   00a7c6020bb1485e909a83bee6a3637d
#
_cell.length_a   1.000
_cell.length_b   1.000
_cell.length_c   1.000
_cell.angle_alpha   90.00
_cell.angle_beta   90.00
_cell.angle_gamma   90.00
#
_symmetry.space_group_name_H-M   'P 1'
#
loop_
_entity.id
_entity.type
_entity.pdbx_description
1 polymer ?
#
loop_
_entity_poly.entity_id
_entity_poly.type
_entity_poly.pdbx_seq_one_letter_code
_entity_poly.pdbx_strand_id
1 'polypeptide(L)'
;MLSARSFLSTARTLARSSLMNSRSLSDKPKGHVIGIDLGTTNSCVSIMEGKTPKVIENAEGVRTTPSTVAFTADGERLVGAPAKRQAVTNSANTLFATKRLIGRRFEDPEVQKDLKVVPYKIVKASNGDAWVEAQGKVYSPSQVGAFVLMKMKETAESYLGTTVNNAVVTVPAYFNDSQRQATKDAGQISGLNVLRVINEPTAAALAYGLDKDAGDKIIAVYDLGGGTFDVSILEIQKGVFEVKSTNGDTFLGGEDFDHALVHHLVGEFKKEQGVDLTKDPQAMQRLREAAEKAKCELSSTTQTDINLPYITMDQSGPKHLNLKLTRAKFERIVGDLIKRTIEPCRKALHDAEVKSSQIADVILVGGMSRMPKVQTTVQEIFGKVPSKAVNPDEAVAMGAAIQGAVLAGDVTDVLLLDVTPLSLGIETLGGIMTKLITRNTTIPTKKSQVFSTAADGQTQVQIKVYQGEREMASSNKMLGQFSLVGIPPAPRGVPQVEVTFDIDANGIVNVSARDRGTGKEQQIVIQSSGGLSKDQIENMIKEAEKNAAEDAKRKELVEVINQAEGIIHDTEAKMTEFADQLPKDECEALRTKIAETKKVLENKENETPEAIKEACNTLQQQSLKLFEAAYKNMAAKNSGGDAQEAKTAEEPKKEQN
;
A
#
# COMPACT_ATOMS: atom_id res chain seq x y z
N MET A 1 -19.60 -26.84 -12.02
CA MET A 1 -18.57 -25.91 -12.50
C MET A 1 -18.99 -24.97 -13.65
N LEU A 2 -20.16 -25.14 -14.27
CA LEU A 2 -20.67 -24.29 -15.36
C LEU A 2 -21.48 -23.05 -14.90
N SER A 3 -21.97 -23.01 -13.66
CA SER A 3 -22.78 -21.87 -13.16
C SER A 3 -21.98 -20.65 -12.68
N ALA A 4 -20.75 -20.82 -12.23
CA ALA A 4 -19.91 -19.72 -11.77
C ALA A 4 -19.35 -18.85 -12.92
N ARG A 5 -19.11 -19.44 -14.10
CA ARG A 5 -18.63 -18.69 -15.29
C ARG A 5 -19.69 -17.77 -15.89
N SER A 6 -20.98 -18.12 -15.78
CA SER A 6 -22.09 -17.30 -16.28
C SER A 6 -22.33 -16.04 -15.40
N PHE A 7 -22.18 -16.15 -14.08
CA PHE A 7 -22.35 -15.01 -13.18
C PHE A 7 -21.21 -13.96 -13.32
N LEU A 8 -19.98 -14.42 -13.53
CA LEU A 8 -18.83 -13.52 -13.78
C LEU A 8 -18.95 -12.77 -15.11
N SER A 9 -19.49 -13.42 -16.16
CA SER A 9 -19.74 -12.78 -17.45
C SER A 9 -20.79 -11.66 -17.34
N THR A 10 -21.86 -11.87 -16.58
CA THR A 10 -22.95 -10.89 -16.44
C THR A 10 -22.53 -9.72 -15.55
N ALA A 11 -21.76 -9.96 -14.47
CA ALA A 11 -21.21 -8.92 -13.62
C ALA A 11 -20.16 -8.05 -14.37
N ARG A 12 -19.34 -8.66 -15.25
CA ARG A 12 -18.39 -7.97 -16.13
C ARG A 12 -19.09 -7.08 -17.18
N THR A 13 -20.22 -7.52 -17.72
CA THR A 13 -21.02 -6.73 -18.69
C THR A 13 -21.72 -5.56 -18.01
N LEU A 14 -22.22 -5.73 -16.79
CA LEU A 14 -22.85 -4.68 -16.00
C LEU A 14 -21.82 -3.66 -15.48
N ALA A 15 -20.62 -4.09 -15.07
CA ALA A 15 -19.54 -3.17 -14.69
C ALA A 15 -19.05 -2.36 -15.90
N ARG A 16 -19.00 -2.95 -17.09
CA ARG A 16 -18.65 -2.25 -18.33
C ARG A 16 -19.69 -1.20 -18.73
N SER A 17 -20.98 -1.48 -18.53
CA SER A 17 -22.06 -0.52 -18.85
C SER A 17 -22.19 0.59 -17.80
N SER A 18 -21.96 0.30 -16.51
CA SER A 18 -22.06 1.33 -15.46
C SER A 18 -20.84 2.27 -15.43
N LEU A 19 -19.65 1.78 -15.73
CA LEU A 19 -18.43 2.60 -15.84
C LEU A 19 -18.41 3.46 -17.13
N MET A 20 -19.01 2.98 -18.21
CA MET A 20 -19.10 3.77 -19.46
C MET A 20 -20.23 4.81 -19.44
N ASN A 21 -21.33 4.58 -18.69
CA ASN A 21 -22.48 5.49 -18.71
C ASN A 21 -22.45 6.59 -17.64
N SER A 22 -21.46 6.65 -16.74
CA SER A 22 -21.46 7.61 -15.63
C SER A 22 -20.60 8.87 -15.87
N ARG A 23 -19.90 8.99 -17.00
CA ARG A 23 -19.21 10.24 -17.34
C ARG A 23 -20.05 11.07 -18.30
N SER A 24 -20.60 12.18 -17.80
CA SER A 24 -21.20 13.20 -18.65
C SER A 24 -20.13 13.78 -19.58
N LEU A 25 -20.51 14.18 -20.80
CA LEU A 25 -19.63 14.85 -21.76
C LEU A 25 -18.94 16.12 -21.21
N SER A 26 -19.39 16.64 -20.05
CA SER A 26 -18.83 17.80 -19.36
C SER A 26 -17.55 17.52 -18.55
N ASP A 27 -17.21 16.23 -18.29
CA ASP A 27 -16.11 15.83 -17.39
C ASP A 27 -14.83 15.43 -18.14
N LYS A 28 -14.79 15.55 -19.47
CA LYS A 28 -13.56 15.26 -20.22
C LYS A 28 -12.50 16.34 -19.97
N PRO A 29 -11.24 15.95 -19.72
CA PRO A 29 -10.16 16.91 -19.54
C PRO A 29 -9.99 17.74 -20.81
N LYS A 30 -9.87 19.07 -20.64
CA LYS A 30 -9.63 19.98 -21.76
C LYS A 30 -8.13 20.06 -22.04
N GLY A 31 -7.74 19.91 -23.30
CA GLY A 31 -6.35 20.01 -23.76
C GLY A 31 -5.60 18.67 -23.70
N HIS A 32 -4.31 18.71 -23.97
CA HIS A 32 -3.45 17.53 -24.01
C HIS A 32 -3.30 16.90 -22.63
N VAL A 33 -3.26 15.56 -22.59
CA VAL A 33 -2.92 14.77 -21.40
C VAL A 33 -1.58 14.10 -21.66
N ILE A 34 -0.60 14.36 -20.80
CA ILE A 34 0.72 13.74 -20.88
C ILE A 34 0.83 12.57 -19.89
N GLY A 35 1.60 11.56 -20.26
CA GLY A 35 2.00 10.47 -19.37
C GLY A 35 3.41 10.70 -18.84
N ILE A 36 3.57 10.66 -17.52
CA ILE A 36 4.86 10.87 -16.88
C ILE A 36 5.24 9.67 -16.04
N ASP A 37 6.39 9.10 -16.34
CA ASP A 37 7.14 8.25 -15.41
C ASP A 37 8.01 9.14 -14.53
N LEU A 38 7.60 9.31 -13.26
CA LEU A 38 8.37 10.02 -12.25
C LEU A 38 9.32 9.03 -11.56
N GLY A 39 10.42 8.66 -12.24
CA GLY A 39 11.35 7.65 -11.75
C GLY A 39 12.27 8.14 -10.62
N THR A 40 12.85 7.20 -9.86
CA THR A 40 13.81 7.52 -8.77
C THR A 40 15.08 8.17 -9.31
N THR A 41 15.65 7.63 -10.39
CA THR A 41 16.91 8.10 -10.98
C THR A 41 16.68 8.89 -12.25
N ASN A 42 15.77 8.45 -13.13
CA ASN A 42 15.42 9.14 -14.37
C ASN A 42 13.92 9.21 -14.53
N SER A 43 13.43 10.30 -15.08
CA SER A 43 12.01 10.51 -15.43
C SER A 43 11.84 10.57 -16.95
N CYS A 44 10.65 10.20 -17.41
CA CYS A 44 10.30 10.15 -18.83
C CYS A 44 8.91 10.73 -19.06
N VAL A 45 8.70 11.44 -20.19
CA VAL A 45 7.41 12.00 -20.57
C VAL A 45 6.99 11.51 -21.95
N SER A 46 5.71 11.19 -22.09
CA SER A 46 5.10 10.67 -23.31
C SER A 46 3.74 11.30 -23.57
N ILE A 47 3.36 11.34 -24.84
CA ILE A 47 2.02 11.76 -25.31
C ILE A 47 1.45 10.74 -26.28
N MET A 48 0.15 10.84 -26.55
CA MET A 48 -0.45 10.12 -27.68
C MET A 48 -0.41 10.98 -28.95
N GLU A 49 0.18 10.43 -30.01
CA GLU A 49 0.05 10.94 -31.38
C GLU A 49 -0.89 10.03 -32.16
N GLY A 50 -2.14 10.45 -32.29
CA GLY A 50 -3.20 9.58 -32.81
C GLY A 50 -3.41 8.36 -31.89
N LYS A 51 -3.13 7.16 -32.40
CA LYS A 51 -3.25 5.90 -31.64
C LYS A 51 -1.93 5.38 -31.05
N THR A 52 -0.82 6.05 -31.28
CA THR A 52 0.52 5.56 -30.91
C THR A 52 1.09 6.44 -29.79
N PRO A 53 1.53 5.85 -28.67
CA PRO A 53 2.25 6.60 -27.65
C PRO A 53 3.65 6.97 -28.14
N LYS A 54 4.07 8.20 -27.89
CA LYS A 54 5.38 8.74 -28.28
C LYS A 54 6.08 9.37 -27.09
N VAL A 55 7.29 8.93 -26.85
CA VAL A 55 8.19 9.54 -25.86
C VAL A 55 8.78 10.83 -26.44
N ILE A 56 8.76 11.89 -25.64
CA ILE A 56 9.26 13.20 -26.01
C ILE A 56 10.74 13.31 -25.62
N GLU A 57 11.59 13.75 -26.54
CA GLU A 57 12.99 14.08 -26.28
C GLU A 57 13.09 15.42 -25.53
N ASN A 58 13.96 15.48 -24.54
CA ASN A 58 14.23 16.69 -23.78
C ASN A 58 15.16 17.66 -24.57
N ALA A 59 15.50 18.80 -23.97
CA ALA A 59 16.33 19.83 -24.60
C ALA A 59 17.76 19.33 -24.95
N GLU A 60 18.23 18.26 -24.31
CA GLU A 60 19.51 17.59 -24.59
C GLU A 60 19.40 16.52 -25.70
N GLY A 61 18.23 16.31 -26.30
CA GLY A 61 17.97 15.31 -27.34
C GLY A 61 17.91 13.87 -26.81
N VAL A 62 17.69 13.67 -25.51
CA VAL A 62 17.54 12.35 -24.89
C VAL A 62 16.11 12.15 -24.36
N ARG A 63 15.69 10.89 -24.29
CA ARG A 63 14.30 10.52 -23.96
C ARG A 63 14.03 10.40 -22.47
N THR A 64 15.07 10.42 -21.65
CA THR A 64 14.95 10.41 -20.19
C THR A 64 15.69 11.61 -19.60
N THR A 65 15.18 12.12 -18.49
CA THR A 65 15.75 13.26 -17.77
C THR A 65 16.12 12.81 -16.36
N PRO A 66 17.36 13.05 -15.89
CA PRO A 66 17.74 12.72 -14.51
C PRO A 66 16.80 13.36 -13.50
N SER A 67 16.31 12.58 -12.54
CA SER A 67 15.47 13.05 -11.42
C SER A 67 16.36 13.71 -10.35
N THR A 68 17.17 14.68 -10.78
CA THR A 68 18.16 15.39 -9.98
C THR A 68 17.85 16.87 -9.94
N VAL A 69 17.88 17.46 -8.76
CA VAL A 69 17.63 18.90 -8.53
C VAL A 69 18.80 19.48 -7.76
N ALA A 70 19.39 20.58 -8.22
CA ALA A 70 20.47 21.26 -7.54
C ALA A 70 20.14 22.74 -7.31
N PHE A 71 20.72 23.29 -6.24
CA PHE A 71 20.63 24.70 -5.91
C PHE A 71 22.04 25.30 -5.90
N THR A 72 22.25 26.29 -6.76
CA THR A 72 23.53 26.99 -6.84
C THR A 72 23.71 28.01 -5.70
N ALA A 73 24.93 28.50 -5.52
CA ALA A 73 25.22 29.54 -4.53
C ALA A 73 24.46 30.85 -4.79
N ASP A 74 24.15 31.14 -6.06
CA ASP A 74 23.39 32.32 -6.49
C ASP A 74 21.88 32.14 -6.34
N GLY A 75 21.45 30.96 -5.83
CA GLY A 75 20.05 30.65 -5.59
C GLY A 75 19.28 30.14 -6.82
N GLU A 76 19.96 29.88 -7.93
CA GLU A 76 19.37 29.24 -9.13
C GLU A 76 19.04 27.77 -8.85
N ARG A 77 17.90 27.32 -9.38
CA ARG A 77 17.50 25.91 -9.34
C ARG A 77 17.75 25.23 -10.68
N LEU A 78 18.60 24.22 -10.67
CA LEU A 78 18.90 23.36 -11.81
C LEU A 78 18.13 22.06 -11.70
N VAL A 79 17.61 21.52 -12.80
CA VAL A 79 16.89 20.23 -12.85
C VAL A 79 17.39 19.40 -14.03
N GLY A 80 17.55 18.11 -13.83
CA GLY A 80 17.95 17.17 -14.87
C GLY A 80 19.48 17.13 -15.08
N ALA A 81 19.90 17.03 -16.33
CA ALA A 81 21.31 16.92 -16.69
C ALA A 81 22.17 18.09 -16.20
N PRO A 82 21.74 19.37 -16.24
CA PRO A 82 22.50 20.47 -15.64
C PRO A 82 22.77 20.28 -14.15
N ALA A 83 21.76 19.81 -13.38
CA ALA A 83 21.92 19.52 -11.95
C ALA A 83 22.92 18.38 -11.72
N LYS A 84 22.85 17.32 -12.52
CA LYS A 84 23.75 16.15 -12.41
C LYS A 84 25.21 16.53 -12.73
N ARG A 85 25.46 17.36 -13.76
CA ARG A 85 26.82 17.74 -14.17
C ARG A 85 27.62 18.50 -13.11
N GLN A 86 26.97 19.28 -12.25
CA GLN A 86 27.64 20.07 -11.21
C GLN A 86 27.69 19.35 -9.83
N ALA A 87 27.18 18.10 -9.73
CA ALA A 87 27.03 17.37 -8.47
C ALA A 87 28.38 17.17 -7.74
N VAL A 88 29.49 16.96 -8.47
CA VAL A 88 30.82 16.77 -7.88
C VAL A 88 31.27 17.98 -7.05
N THR A 89 31.00 19.19 -7.55
CA THR A 89 31.43 20.44 -6.89
C THR A 89 30.40 20.98 -5.90
N ASN A 90 29.16 20.50 -5.94
CA ASN A 90 28.05 20.97 -5.14
C ASN A 90 27.19 19.82 -4.59
N SER A 91 27.83 18.76 -4.14
CA SER A 91 27.16 17.51 -3.73
C SER A 91 26.17 17.70 -2.57
N ALA A 92 26.47 18.61 -1.62
CA ALA A 92 25.61 18.88 -0.46
C ALA A 92 24.29 19.57 -0.83
N ASN A 93 24.21 20.25 -1.99
CA ASN A 93 23.03 20.96 -2.46
C ASN A 93 22.46 20.35 -3.75
N THR A 94 22.86 19.12 -4.08
CA THR A 94 22.36 18.36 -5.21
C THR A 94 21.55 17.17 -4.71
N LEU A 95 20.24 17.25 -4.93
CA LEU A 95 19.25 16.31 -4.43
C LEU A 95 18.94 15.27 -5.52
N PHE A 96 19.05 14.02 -5.20
CA PHE A 96 18.74 12.88 -6.07
C PHE A 96 18.13 11.74 -5.26
N ALA A 97 17.51 10.77 -5.89
CA ALA A 97 16.83 9.63 -5.26
C ALA A 97 15.79 9.99 -4.18
N THR A 98 15.29 11.23 -4.17
CA THR A 98 14.35 11.73 -3.15
C THR A 98 12.98 11.03 -3.18
N LYS A 99 12.65 10.33 -4.27
CA LYS A 99 11.47 9.45 -4.35
C LYS A 99 11.50 8.35 -3.27
N ARG A 100 12.67 7.93 -2.81
CA ARG A 100 12.83 6.98 -1.68
C ARG A 100 12.37 7.54 -0.34
N LEU A 101 12.33 8.87 -0.19
CA LEU A 101 11.92 9.57 1.03
C LEU A 101 10.45 10.00 1.01
N ILE A 102 9.79 9.96 -0.16
CA ILE A 102 8.43 10.46 -0.33
C ILE A 102 7.44 9.66 0.56
N GLY A 103 6.62 10.37 1.34
CA GLY A 103 5.65 9.75 2.24
C GLY A 103 6.24 8.96 3.42
N ARG A 104 7.54 9.13 3.74
CA ARG A 104 8.25 8.43 4.83
C ARG A 104 8.50 9.31 6.03
N ARG A 105 8.52 8.67 7.20
CA ARG A 105 8.93 9.30 8.46
C ARG A 105 10.46 9.35 8.56
N PHE A 106 10.96 10.37 9.26
CA PHE A 106 12.39 10.50 9.49
C PHE A 106 12.99 9.30 10.24
N GLU A 107 12.26 8.71 11.17
CA GLU A 107 12.69 7.53 11.95
C GLU A 107 12.59 6.20 11.20
N ASP A 108 12.02 6.17 10.00
CA ASP A 108 11.89 4.94 9.24
C ASP A 108 13.27 4.32 8.96
N PRO A 109 13.45 3.00 9.13
CA PRO A 109 14.74 2.33 8.96
C PRO A 109 15.42 2.58 7.61
N GLU A 110 14.63 2.73 6.55
CA GLU A 110 15.12 3.04 5.20
C GLU A 110 15.70 4.44 5.14
N VAL A 111 15.04 5.43 5.75
CA VAL A 111 15.54 6.81 5.85
C VAL A 111 16.84 6.83 6.65
N GLN A 112 16.94 6.05 7.73
CA GLN A 112 18.14 5.95 8.55
C GLN A 112 19.31 5.29 7.81
N LYS A 113 19.04 4.46 6.79
CA LYS A 113 20.07 3.93 5.87
C LYS A 113 20.53 5.02 4.91
N ASP A 114 19.59 5.75 4.28
CA ASP A 114 19.90 6.80 3.31
C ASP A 114 20.70 7.96 3.95
N LEU A 115 20.45 8.33 5.23
CA LEU A 115 21.22 9.30 5.99
C LEU A 115 22.73 9.03 6.00
N LYS A 116 23.14 7.76 5.85
CA LYS A 116 24.55 7.35 5.89
C LYS A 116 25.24 7.40 4.52
N VAL A 117 24.47 7.52 3.45
CA VAL A 117 24.96 7.32 2.09
C VAL A 117 24.79 8.52 1.17
N VAL A 118 23.75 9.34 1.37
CA VAL A 118 23.55 10.55 0.56
C VAL A 118 24.46 11.69 1.02
N PRO A 119 24.94 12.55 0.11
CA PRO A 119 25.82 13.68 0.45
C PRO A 119 25.07 14.90 1.00
N TYR A 120 23.77 15.01 0.76
CA TYR A 120 22.91 16.09 1.23
C TYR A 120 22.26 15.72 2.58
N LYS A 121 21.77 16.72 3.29
CA LYS A 121 21.15 16.49 4.60
C LYS A 121 19.70 16.05 4.45
N ILE A 122 19.33 15.00 5.18
CA ILE A 122 17.95 14.63 5.45
C ILE A 122 17.61 15.14 6.86
N VAL A 123 16.51 15.85 6.99
CA VAL A 123 16.09 16.50 8.25
C VAL A 123 14.70 16.05 8.65
N LYS A 124 14.42 16.09 9.95
CA LYS A 124 13.08 15.81 10.48
C LYS A 124 12.23 17.08 10.38
N ALA A 125 11.15 17.02 9.62
CA ALA A 125 10.17 18.09 9.54
C ALA A 125 9.32 18.19 10.82
N SER A 126 8.59 19.30 10.99
CA SER A 126 7.72 19.53 12.16
C SER A 126 6.61 18.48 12.30
N ASN A 127 6.14 17.92 11.19
CA ASN A 127 5.17 16.81 11.15
C ASN A 127 5.80 15.43 11.38
N GLY A 128 7.13 15.35 11.50
CA GLY A 128 7.91 14.12 11.69
C GLY A 128 8.35 13.42 10.41
N ASP A 129 8.03 13.96 9.24
CA ASP A 129 8.43 13.39 7.95
C ASP A 129 9.90 13.63 7.63
N ALA A 130 10.46 12.81 6.73
CA ALA A 130 11.81 12.99 6.20
C ALA A 130 11.79 14.06 5.11
N TRP A 131 12.41 15.20 5.37
CA TRP A 131 12.63 16.29 4.42
C TRP A 131 14.12 16.43 4.10
N VAL A 132 14.45 17.23 3.09
CA VAL A 132 15.84 17.43 2.65
C VAL A 132 16.23 18.91 2.75
N GLU A 133 17.51 19.18 3.01
CA GLU A 133 18.05 20.53 3.10
C GLU A 133 19.03 20.80 1.96
N ALA A 134 18.88 21.95 1.31
CA ALA A 134 19.82 22.48 0.33
C ALA A 134 19.88 24.00 0.42
N GLN A 135 21.08 24.59 0.37
CA GLN A 135 21.33 26.03 0.53
C GLN A 135 20.61 26.62 1.75
N GLY A 136 20.64 25.89 2.89
CA GLY A 136 20.01 26.33 4.15
C GLY A 136 18.47 26.38 4.12
N LYS A 137 17.83 25.92 3.04
CA LYS A 137 16.37 25.79 2.94
C LYS A 137 15.96 24.33 2.98
N VAL A 138 14.78 24.09 3.55
CA VAL A 138 14.24 22.73 3.74
C VAL A 138 13.13 22.49 2.69
N TYR A 139 13.16 21.34 2.05
CA TYR A 139 12.23 20.93 1.01
C TYR A 139 11.62 19.57 1.33
N SER A 140 10.31 19.44 1.12
CA SER A 140 9.69 18.12 1.16
C SER A 140 10.07 17.31 -0.09
N PRO A 141 10.11 15.97 -0.01
CA PRO A 141 10.30 15.13 -1.20
C PRO A 141 9.27 15.41 -2.30
N SER A 142 8.03 15.75 -1.94
CA SER A 142 6.98 16.17 -2.90
C SER A 142 7.35 17.45 -3.65
N GLN A 143 7.97 18.44 -2.98
CA GLN A 143 8.46 19.66 -3.64
C GLN A 143 9.60 19.34 -4.61
N VAL A 144 10.54 18.48 -4.22
CA VAL A 144 11.61 18.06 -5.13
C VAL A 144 11.05 17.29 -6.33
N GLY A 145 10.10 16.39 -6.10
CA GLY A 145 9.36 15.72 -7.18
C GLY A 145 8.63 16.70 -8.10
N ALA A 146 8.04 17.75 -7.53
CA ALA A 146 7.37 18.81 -8.31
C ALA A 146 8.33 19.55 -9.24
N PHE A 147 9.58 19.80 -8.83
CA PHE A 147 10.58 20.42 -9.69
C PHE A 147 10.93 19.54 -10.90
N VAL A 148 10.99 18.22 -10.71
CA VAL A 148 11.16 17.28 -11.81
C VAL A 148 9.93 17.27 -12.71
N LEU A 149 8.72 17.25 -12.15
CA LEU A 149 7.46 17.30 -12.91
C LEU A 149 7.32 18.61 -13.72
N MET A 150 7.77 19.75 -13.17
CA MET A 150 7.84 21.03 -13.92
C MET A 150 8.73 20.88 -15.16
N LYS A 151 9.87 20.18 -15.03
CA LYS A 151 10.78 19.94 -16.17
C LYS A 151 10.15 19.01 -17.21
N MET A 152 9.39 18.00 -16.79
CA MET A 152 8.64 17.13 -17.71
C MET A 152 7.54 17.90 -18.44
N LYS A 153 6.82 18.78 -17.73
CA LYS A 153 5.82 19.68 -18.30
C LYS A 153 6.44 20.62 -19.33
N GLU A 154 7.54 21.30 -18.99
CA GLU A 154 8.29 22.18 -19.89
C GLU A 154 8.73 21.45 -21.17
N THR A 155 9.24 20.22 -21.04
CA THR A 155 9.62 19.39 -22.18
C THR A 155 8.42 19.10 -23.08
N ALA A 156 7.28 18.76 -22.52
CA ALA A 156 6.05 18.51 -23.28
C ALA A 156 5.50 19.78 -23.95
N GLU A 157 5.49 20.90 -23.22
CA GLU A 157 5.02 22.20 -23.75
C GLU A 157 5.90 22.71 -24.89
N SER A 158 7.23 22.53 -24.77
CA SER A 158 8.18 22.89 -25.85
C SER A 158 7.96 22.06 -27.10
N TYR A 159 7.65 20.76 -26.94
CA TYR A 159 7.35 19.87 -28.05
C TYR A 159 6.00 20.19 -28.71
N LEU A 160 4.96 20.41 -27.90
CA LEU A 160 3.59 20.65 -28.39
C LEU A 160 3.32 22.08 -28.87
N GLY A 161 4.18 23.03 -28.49
CA GLY A 161 3.98 24.48 -28.80
C GLY A 161 2.76 25.09 -28.07
N THR A 162 2.26 24.44 -27.01
CA THR A 162 1.10 24.88 -26.23
C THR A 162 1.21 24.47 -24.78
N THR A 163 0.43 25.10 -23.90
CA THR A 163 0.40 24.79 -22.46
C THR A 163 -0.20 23.41 -22.19
N VAL A 164 0.36 22.71 -21.23
CA VAL A 164 -0.09 21.39 -20.76
C VAL A 164 -0.51 21.47 -19.30
N ASN A 165 -1.76 21.14 -19.03
CA ASN A 165 -2.33 21.21 -17.69
C ASN A 165 -2.66 19.83 -17.08
N ASN A 166 -2.82 18.80 -17.90
CA ASN A 166 -3.28 17.49 -17.42
C ASN A 166 -2.20 16.43 -17.57
N ALA A 167 -2.07 15.57 -16.58
CA ALA A 167 -1.12 14.47 -16.58
C ALA A 167 -1.69 13.20 -15.94
N VAL A 168 -1.17 12.06 -16.37
CA VAL A 168 -1.18 10.79 -15.64
C VAL A 168 0.24 10.58 -15.14
N VAL A 169 0.41 10.36 -13.83
CA VAL A 169 1.71 10.16 -13.19
C VAL A 169 1.80 8.74 -12.63
N THR A 170 2.95 8.11 -12.76
CA THR A 170 3.13 6.73 -12.29
C THR A 170 3.79 6.66 -10.92
N VAL A 171 3.52 5.57 -10.22
CA VAL A 171 4.11 5.22 -8.93
C VAL A 171 4.44 3.74 -8.89
N PRO A 172 5.42 3.30 -8.09
CA PRO A 172 5.64 1.90 -7.81
C PRO A 172 4.35 1.22 -7.31
N ALA A 173 4.12 -0.03 -7.71
CA ALA A 173 2.89 -0.75 -7.35
C ALA A 173 2.73 -0.91 -5.83
N TYR A 174 3.84 -1.04 -5.12
CA TYR A 174 3.91 -1.17 -3.67
C TYR A 174 3.87 0.15 -2.89
N PHE A 175 3.72 1.28 -3.57
CA PHE A 175 3.50 2.55 -2.88
C PHE A 175 2.19 2.49 -2.08
N ASN A 176 2.29 2.90 -0.83
CA ASN A 176 1.14 3.05 0.05
C ASN A 176 0.37 4.34 -0.25
N ASP A 177 -0.75 4.51 0.43
CA ASP A 177 -1.64 5.66 0.26
C ASP A 177 -0.94 7.01 0.44
N SER A 178 -0.08 7.17 1.47
CA SER A 178 0.70 8.41 1.69
C SER A 178 1.63 8.75 0.54
N GLN A 179 2.33 7.76 0.02
CA GLN A 179 3.29 7.94 -1.07
C GLN A 179 2.55 8.30 -2.36
N ARG A 180 1.37 7.70 -2.60
CA ARG A 180 0.49 8.04 -3.74
C ARG A 180 -0.05 9.45 -3.62
N GLN A 181 -0.56 9.83 -2.45
CA GLN A 181 -1.03 11.18 -2.18
C GLN A 181 0.10 12.20 -2.31
N ALA A 182 1.28 11.95 -1.73
CA ALA A 182 2.44 12.83 -1.83
C ALA A 182 2.93 13.00 -3.29
N THR A 183 2.78 11.97 -4.14
CA THR A 183 3.06 12.08 -5.59
C THR A 183 2.00 12.93 -6.29
N LYS A 184 0.72 12.79 -5.93
CA LYS A 184 -0.36 13.63 -6.46
C LYS A 184 -0.18 15.09 -6.05
N ASP A 185 0.24 15.34 -4.80
CA ASP A 185 0.57 16.67 -4.29
C ASP A 185 1.73 17.29 -5.05
N ALA A 186 2.78 16.50 -5.39
CA ALA A 186 3.87 16.96 -6.24
C ALA A 186 3.36 17.44 -7.62
N GLY A 187 2.40 16.73 -8.20
CA GLY A 187 1.73 17.16 -9.43
C GLY A 187 1.02 18.51 -9.26
N GLN A 188 0.26 18.70 -8.19
CA GLN A 188 -0.42 19.96 -7.91
C GLN A 188 0.58 21.13 -7.71
N ILE A 189 1.66 20.89 -6.94
CA ILE A 189 2.73 21.88 -6.73
C ILE A 189 3.40 22.26 -8.06
N SER A 190 3.50 21.32 -9.02
CA SER A 190 4.06 21.58 -10.36
C SER A 190 3.10 22.30 -11.30
N GLY A 191 1.86 22.59 -10.87
CA GLY A 191 0.82 23.19 -11.72
C GLY A 191 0.20 22.20 -12.71
N LEU A 192 0.29 20.91 -12.45
CA LEU A 192 -0.37 19.84 -13.20
C LEU A 192 -1.64 19.37 -12.48
N ASN A 193 -2.72 19.20 -13.23
CA ASN A 193 -3.89 18.48 -12.79
C ASN A 193 -3.64 16.98 -13.03
N VAL A 194 -3.32 16.26 -11.96
CA VAL A 194 -3.10 14.81 -12.01
C VAL A 194 -4.44 14.10 -12.08
N LEU A 195 -4.81 13.70 -13.31
CA LEU A 195 -6.07 13.00 -13.58
C LEU A 195 -6.11 11.62 -12.96
N ARG A 196 -4.96 10.95 -12.94
CA ARG A 196 -4.79 9.62 -12.36
C ARG A 196 -3.35 9.36 -11.95
N VAL A 197 -3.21 8.65 -10.83
CA VAL A 197 -1.97 7.98 -10.43
C VAL A 197 -2.13 6.50 -10.77
N ILE A 198 -1.18 5.91 -11.52
CA ILE A 198 -1.22 4.49 -11.90
C ILE A 198 0.09 3.79 -11.53
N ASN A 199 0.02 2.47 -11.37
CA ASN A 199 1.19 1.66 -11.03
C ASN A 199 2.13 1.50 -12.24
N GLU A 200 3.44 1.61 -12.02
CA GLU A 200 4.49 1.49 -13.05
C GLU A 200 4.39 0.18 -13.84
N PRO A 201 4.31 -1.02 -13.21
CA PRO A 201 4.20 -2.26 -13.97
C PRO A 201 2.89 -2.38 -14.75
N THR A 202 1.83 -1.76 -14.26
CA THR A 202 0.54 -1.73 -14.94
C THR A 202 0.57 -0.82 -16.18
N ALA A 203 1.23 0.33 -16.07
CA ALA A 203 1.48 1.22 -17.21
C ALA A 203 2.32 0.50 -18.29
N ALA A 204 3.39 -0.17 -17.88
CA ALA A 204 4.22 -0.94 -18.82
C ALA A 204 3.44 -2.06 -19.53
N ALA A 205 2.51 -2.72 -18.83
CA ALA A 205 1.62 -3.71 -19.44
C ALA A 205 0.70 -3.10 -20.52
N LEU A 206 0.18 -1.89 -20.29
CA LEU A 206 -0.60 -1.15 -21.29
C LEU A 206 0.22 -0.87 -22.55
N ALA A 207 1.45 -0.38 -22.39
CA ALA A 207 2.35 -0.11 -23.52
C ALA A 207 2.68 -1.40 -24.31
N TYR A 208 2.86 -2.53 -23.60
CA TYR A 208 3.09 -3.83 -24.22
C TYR A 208 1.88 -4.36 -24.97
N GLY A 209 0.68 -4.18 -24.43
CA GLY A 209 -0.54 -4.82 -24.92
C GLY A 209 -1.28 -4.08 -26.02
N LEU A 210 -0.98 -2.78 -26.24
CA LEU A 210 -1.72 -1.95 -27.20
C LEU A 210 -1.57 -2.45 -28.66
N ASP A 211 -0.39 -2.96 -29.01
CA ASP A 211 -0.05 -3.35 -30.39
C ASP A 211 -0.34 -4.83 -30.71
N LYS A 212 -0.92 -5.57 -29.77
CA LYS A 212 -1.09 -7.01 -29.96
C LYS A 212 -2.56 -7.41 -29.95
N ASP A 213 -3.03 -7.96 -31.07
CA ASP A 213 -4.22 -8.81 -31.18
C ASP A 213 -4.01 -10.07 -30.31
N ALA A 214 -3.88 -9.83 -29.01
CA ALA A 214 -3.56 -10.88 -28.06
C ALA A 214 -4.86 -11.52 -27.59
N GLY A 215 -5.02 -12.80 -27.86
CA GLY A 215 -5.95 -13.66 -27.14
C GLY A 215 -5.70 -13.58 -25.62
N ASP A 216 -6.58 -14.16 -24.84
CA ASP A 216 -6.48 -14.22 -23.39
C ASP A 216 -5.12 -14.76 -22.95
N LYS A 217 -4.35 -13.99 -22.19
CA LYS A 217 -3.01 -14.39 -21.71
C LYS A 217 -2.69 -13.81 -20.34
N ILE A 218 -1.85 -14.54 -19.61
CA ILE A 218 -1.28 -14.10 -18.33
C ILE A 218 0.17 -13.68 -18.58
N ILE A 219 0.52 -12.51 -18.11
CA ILE A 219 1.88 -11.95 -18.23
C ILE A 219 2.45 -11.65 -16.85
N ALA A 220 3.78 -11.64 -16.76
CA ALA A 220 4.50 -11.10 -15.62
C ALA A 220 5.23 -9.83 -16.04
N VAL A 221 5.13 -8.78 -15.23
CA VAL A 221 5.93 -7.55 -15.38
C VAL A 221 6.93 -7.53 -14.24
N TYR A 222 8.23 -7.50 -14.58
CA TYR A 222 9.34 -7.41 -13.66
C TYR A 222 9.99 -6.06 -13.84
N ASP A 223 9.78 -5.17 -12.88
CA ASP A 223 10.27 -3.80 -12.90
C ASP A 223 11.36 -3.61 -11.84
N LEU A 224 12.61 -3.51 -12.29
CA LEU A 224 13.76 -3.18 -11.44
C LEU A 224 14.34 -1.84 -11.87
N GLY A 225 13.91 -0.80 -11.15
CA GLY A 225 14.28 0.57 -11.41
C GLY A 225 15.55 1.04 -10.68
N GLY A 226 15.68 2.36 -10.51
CA GLY A 226 16.79 2.96 -9.77
C GLY A 226 16.67 2.81 -8.25
N GLY A 227 15.48 2.79 -7.70
CA GLY A 227 15.25 2.76 -6.26
C GLY A 227 14.28 1.73 -5.75
N THR A 228 13.46 1.15 -6.63
CA THR A 228 12.38 0.22 -6.29
C THR A 228 12.42 -1.00 -7.20
N PHE A 229 11.88 -2.09 -6.68
CA PHE A 229 11.61 -3.33 -7.41
C PHE A 229 10.14 -3.69 -7.25
N ASP A 230 9.44 -3.90 -8.36
CA ASP A 230 8.07 -4.39 -8.40
C ASP A 230 7.93 -5.59 -9.33
N VAL A 231 7.05 -6.52 -8.97
CA VAL A 231 6.63 -7.61 -9.83
C VAL A 231 5.12 -7.70 -9.79
N SER A 232 4.47 -7.75 -10.96
CA SER A 232 3.02 -7.88 -11.08
C SER A 232 2.65 -9.00 -12.03
N ILE A 233 1.63 -9.76 -11.67
CA ILE A 233 1.02 -10.78 -12.52
C ILE A 233 -0.30 -10.21 -13.01
N LEU A 234 -0.46 -10.14 -14.33
CA LEU A 234 -1.64 -9.56 -14.97
C LEU A 234 -2.28 -10.57 -15.92
N GLU A 235 -3.60 -10.52 -16.01
CA GLU A 235 -4.38 -11.18 -17.06
C GLU A 235 -4.85 -10.13 -18.07
N ILE A 236 -4.60 -10.39 -19.35
CA ILE A 236 -5.04 -9.53 -20.46
C ILE A 236 -6.12 -10.30 -21.20
N GLN A 237 -7.35 -9.73 -21.26
CA GLN A 237 -8.49 -10.30 -21.98
C GLN A 237 -9.20 -9.21 -22.78
N LYS A 238 -9.16 -9.26 -24.11
CA LYS A 238 -9.94 -8.37 -25.00
C LYS A 238 -9.90 -6.89 -24.59
N GLY A 239 -8.69 -6.35 -24.36
CA GLY A 239 -8.50 -4.95 -23.94
C GLY A 239 -8.72 -4.69 -22.45
N VAL A 240 -9.06 -5.70 -21.65
CA VAL A 240 -9.10 -5.60 -20.18
C VAL A 240 -7.77 -6.07 -19.61
N PHE A 241 -7.13 -5.20 -18.84
CA PHE A 241 -5.89 -5.47 -18.11
C PHE A 241 -6.25 -5.61 -16.63
N GLU A 242 -6.23 -6.82 -16.11
CA GLU A 242 -6.57 -7.13 -14.71
C GLU A 242 -5.31 -7.56 -13.97
N VAL A 243 -4.91 -6.78 -12.95
CA VAL A 243 -3.84 -7.18 -12.03
C VAL A 243 -4.38 -8.28 -11.13
N LYS A 244 -3.71 -9.43 -11.10
CA LYS A 244 -4.06 -10.57 -10.24
C LYS A 244 -3.35 -10.47 -8.89
N SER A 245 -2.09 -10.07 -8.93
CA SER A 245 -1.28 -9.84 -7.74
C SER A 245 -0.13 -8.89 -8.04
N THR A 246 0.35 -8.24 -6.99
CA THR A 246 1.58 -7.44 -7.03
C THR A 246 2.42 -7.71 -5.78
N ASN A 247 3.72 -7.68 -5.92
CA ASN A 247 4.69 -7.75 -4.83
C ASN A 247 5.92 -6.93 -5.22
N GLY A 248 6.82 -6.64 -4.29
CA GLY A 248 7.96 -5.84 -4.66
C GLY A 248 8.90 -5.48 -3.50
N ASP A 249 9.83 -4.55 -3.71
CA ASP A 249 10.81 -3.98 -2.77
C ASP A 249 10.93 -2.46 -2.97
N THR A 250 10.35 -1.66 -2.07
CA THR A 250 10.40 -0.18 -2.18
C THR A 250 11.77 0.40 -1.80
N PHE A 251 12.76 -0.45 -1.51
CA PHE A 251 14.13 -0.05 -1.18
C PHE A 251 15.15 -1.00 -1.81
N LEU A 252 14.98 -1.30 -3.10
CA LEU A 252 15.88 -2.13 -3.90
C LEU A 252 15.91 -1.61 -5.33
N GLY A 253 17.05 -1.12 -5.78
CA GLY A 253 17.23 -0.64 -7.15
C GLY A 253 18.66 -0.30 -7.48
N GLY A 254 18.90 0.32 -8.64
CA GLY A 254 20.21 0.65 -9.17
C GLY A 254 21.11 1.42 -8.20
N GLU A 255 20.55 2.29 -7.37
CA GLU A 255 21.27 3.01 -6.32
C GLU A 255 21.97 2.06 -5.33
N ASP A 256 21.31 0.94 -4.96
CA ASP A 256 21.89 -0.04 -4.04
C ASP A 256 23.04 -0.81 -4.70
N PHE A 257 22.93 -1.07 -6.02
CA PHE A 257 24.00 -1.68 -6.80
C PHE A 257 25.21 -0.75 -6.92
N ASP A 258 24.99 0.54 -7.15
CA ASP A 258 26.04 1.55 -7.17
C ASP A 258 26.72 1.67 -5.80
N HIS A 259 25.94 1.70 -4.72
CA HIS A 259 26.48 1.71 -3.35
C HIS A 259 27.34 0.49 -3.04
N ALA A 260 26.92 -0.70 -3.42
CA ALA A 260 27.71 -1.91 -3.22
C ALA A 260 29.05 -1.82 -3.96
N LEU A 261 29.04 -1.28 -5.18
CA LEU A 261 30.26 -1.07 -5.95
C LEU A 261 31.13 0.03 -5.33
N VAL A 262 30.58 1.18 -4.94
CA VAL A 262 31.32 2.25 -4.25
C VAL A 262 31.99 1.73 -2.99
N HIS A 263 31.26 0.97 -2.17
CA HIS A 263 31.83 0.36 -0.96
C HIS A 263 33.02 -0.56 -1.28
N HIS A 264 32.90 -1.35 -2.36
CA HIS A 264 33.99 -2.19 -2.84
C HIS A 264 35.20 -1.35 -3.28
N LEU A 265 35.00 -0.27 -4.08
CA LEU A 265 36.06 0.61 -4.56
C LEU A 265 36.78 1.31 -3.42
N VAL A 266 36.07 1.83 -2.42
CA VAL A 266 36.63 2.42 -1.21
C VAL A 266 37.51 1.40 -0.47
N GLY A 267 37.00 0.17 -0.32
CA GLY A 267 37.77 -0.90 0.34
C GLY A 267 39.05 -1.29 -0.38
N GLU A 268 39.03 -1.41 -1.71
CA GLU A 268 40.24 -1.71 -2.52
C GLU A 268 41.22 -0.54 -2.47
N PHE A 269 40.74 0.71 -2.61
CA PHE A 269 41.60 1.88 -2.52
C PHE A 269 42.30 1.99 -1.16
N LYS A 270 41.55 1.74 -0.07
CA LYS A 270 42.10 1.77 1.29
C LYS A 270 43.16 0.68 1.49
N LYS A 271 42.97 -0.50 0.92
CA LYS A 271 43.98 -1.58 0.96
C LYS A 271 45.25 -1.22 0.20
N GLU A 272 45.12 -0.61 -0.98
CA GLU A 272 46.22 -0.31 -1.87
C GLU A 272 46.98 0.96 -1.46
N GLN A 273 46.24 2.02 -1.13
CA GLN A 273 46.79 3.36 -0.88
C GLN A 273 46.85 3.76 0.60
N GLY A 274 46.23 2.98 1.50
CA GLY A 274 46.15 3.29 2.93
C GLY A 274 45.23 4.46 3.33
N VAL A 275 44.53 5.09 2.37
CA VAL A 275 43.71 6.29 2.57
C VAL A 275 42.23 5.94 2.57
N ASP A 276 41.46 6.54 3.48
CA ASP A 276 40.02 6.38 3.60
C ASP A 276 39.28 7.52 2.89
N LEU A 277 38.68 7.22 1.72
CA LEU A 277 37.97 8.19 0.90
C LEU A 277 36.63 8.61 1.44
N THR A 278 36.06 7.91 2.44
CA THR A 278 34.72 8.22 2.99
C THR A 278 34.62 9.61 3.62
N LYS A 279 35.74 10.23 3.97
CA LYS A 279 35.83 11.55 4.56
C LYS A 279 35.93 12.69 3.54
N ASP A 280 36.08 12.36 2.26
CA ASP A 280 36.19 13.31 1.17
C ASP A 280 34.90 13.27 0.31
N PRO A 281 33.98 14.26 0.47
CA PRO A 281 32.71 14.28 -0.26
C PRO A 281 32.86 14.33 -1.79
N GLN A 282 33.91 15.02 -2.28
CA GLN A 282 34.17 15.11 -3.71
C GLN A 282 34.65 13.77 -4.28
N ALA A 283 35.58 13.11 -3.56
CA ALA A 283 36.02 11.78 -3.91
C ALA A 283 34.85 10.78 -3.92
N MET A 284 34.01 10.82 -2.90
CA MET A 284 32.84 9.95 -2.82
C MET A 284 31.84 10.19 -3.96
N GLN A 285 31.61 11.44 -4.36
CA GLN A 285 30.73 11.74 -5.49
C GLN A 285 31.31 11.27 -6.81
N ARG A 286 32.62 11.44 -7.03
CA ARG A 286 33.33 10.91 -8.21
C ARG A 286 33.30 9.38 -8.27
N LEU A 287 33.41 8.71 -7.11
CA LEU A 287 33.25 7.26 -7.02
C LEU A 287 31.84 6.80 -7.40
N ARG A 288 30.78 7.52 -6.96
CA ARG A 288 29.40 7.20 -7.35
C ARG A 288 29.19 7.30 -8.85
N GLU A 289 29.63 8.39 -9.47
CA GLU A 289 29.51 8.58 -10.92
C GLU A 289 30.28 7.50 -11.70
N ALA A 290 31.47 7.15 -11.25
CA ALA A 290 32.26 6.09 -11.86
C ALA A 290 31.61 4.71 -11.65
N ALA A 291 31.02 4.44 -10.51
CA ALA A 291 30.32 3.19 -10.22
C ALA A 291 29.05 3.05 -11.08
N GLU A 292 28.22 4.08 -11.18
CA GLU A 292 27.05 4.10 -12.06
C GLU A 292 27.45 3.86 -13.52
N LYS A 293 28.49 4.57 -14.00
CA LYS A 293 29.01 4.40 -15.34
C LYS A 293 29.47 2.97 -15.58
N ALA A 294 30.32 2.42 -14.69
CA ALA A 294 30.81 1.06 -14.79
C ALA A 294 29.69 0.02 -14.77
N LYS A 295 28.69 0.18 -13.90
CA LYS A 295 27.48 -0.65 -13.86
C LYS A 295 26.77 -0.67 -15.22
N CYS A 296 26.55 0.50 -15.83
CA CYS A 296 25.89 0.62 -17.13
C CYS A 296 26.74 -0.03 -18.25
N GLU A 297 28.01 0.21 -18.29
CA GLU A 297 28.93 -0.37 -19.29
C GLU A 297 28.99 -1.91 -19.18
N LEU A 298 29.01 -2.46 -17.97
CA LEU A 298 29.04 -3.90 -17.74
C LEU A 298 27.74 -4.62 -18.14
N SER A 299 26.66 -3.89 -18.46
CA SER A 299 25.47 -4.48 -19.08
C SER A 299 25.72 -4.92 -20.54
N SER A 300 26.63 -4.24 -21.24
CA SER A 300 26.97 -4.54 -22.64
C SER A 300 28.39 -5.16 -22.81
N THR A 301 29.35 -4.77 -21.96
CA THR A 301 30.73 -5.26 -22.01
C THR A 301 30.99 -6.30 -20.92
N THR A 302 32.05 -7.14 -21.12
CA THR A 302 32.46 -8.12 -20.10
C THR A 302 33.43 -7.55 -19.07
N GLN A 303 34.01 -6.40 -19.33
CA GLN A 303 34.90 -5.65 -18.43
C GLN A 303 34.88 -4.16 -18.73
N THR A 304 35.24 -3.36 -17.75
CA THR A 304 35.42 -1.91 -17.85
C THR A 304 36.55 -1.45 -16.97
N ASP A 305 37.12 -0.27 -17.28
CA ASP A 305 38.19 0.36 -16.53
C ASP A 305 37.63 1.56 -15.74
N ILE A 306 37.82 1.55 -14.42
CA ILE A 306 37.51 2.65 -13.53
C ILE A 306 38.79 3.44 -13.30
N ASN A 307 38.90 4.61 -13.94
CA ASN A 307 40.07 5.47 -13.85
C ASN A 307 39.68 6.83 -13.30
N LEU A 308 40.10 7.13 -12.06
CA LEU A 308 39.88 8.39 -11.37
C LEU A 308 41.20 9.03 -10.97
N PRO A 309 41.84 9.80 -11.88
CA PRO A 309 43.07 10.51 -11.58
C PRO A 309 42.80 11.60 -10.54
N TYR A 310 43.79 11.83 -9.68
CA TYR A 310 43.69 12.88 -8.62
C TYR A 310 42.43 12.76 -7.77
N ILE A 311 42.12 11.54 -7.32
CA ILE A 311 40.91 11.31 -6.54
C ILE A 311 41.01 11.93 -5.14
N THR A 312 42.18 11.92 -4.56
CA THR A 312 42.51 12.59 -3.30
C THR A 312 44.01 12.90 -3.22
N MET A 313 44.46 13.54 -2.16
CA MET A 313 45.84 13.88 -1.90
C MET A 313 46.16 13.67 -0.42
N ASP A 314 47.36 13.13 -0.14
CA ASP A 314 47.91 13.04 1.21
C ASP A 314 49.33 13.64 1.26
N GLN A 315 50.03 13.46 2.39
CA GLN A 315 51.41 13.97 2.57
C GLN A 315 52.42 13.41 1.56
N SER A 316 52.11 12.26 0.96
CA SER A 316 52.97 11.64 -0.06
C SER A 316 52.66 12.10 -1.49
N GLY A 317 51.66 12.97 -1.66
CA GLY A 317 51.26 13.55 -2.93
C GLY A 317 49.89 13.06 -3.44
N PRO A 318 49.59 13.33 -4.71
CA PRO A 318 48.29 12.98 -5.29
C PRO A 318 48.13 11.46 -5.44
N LYS A 319 46.92 10.99 -5.19
CA LYS A 319 46.52 9.59 -5.30
C LYS A 319 45.54 9.40 -6.47
N HIS A 320 45.63 8.26 -7.10
CA HIS A 320 44.82 7.88 -8.26
C HIS A 320 44.16 6.54 -8.01
N LEU A 321 42.92 6.37 -8.46
CA LEU A 321 42.28 5.07 -8.53
C LEU A 321 42.28 4.59 -9.97
N ASN A 322 42.93 3.44 -10.23
CA ASN A 322 42.87 2.76 -11.51
C ASN A 322 42.59 1.28 -11.27
N LEU A 323 41.40 0.84 -11.61
CA LEU A 323 40.92 -0.50 -11.33
C LEU A 323 40.19 -1.07 -12.54
N LYS A 324 40.56 -2.29 -12.94
CA LYS A 324 39.81 -3.05 -13.94
C LYS A 324 38.76 -3.90 -13.28
N LEU A 325 37.49 -3.69 -13.68
CA LEU A 325 36.34 -4.40 -13.16
C LEU A 325 35.74 -5.31 -14.22
N THR A 326 35.64 -6.61 -13.93
CA THR A 326 34.94 -7.55 -14.80
C THR A 326 33.47 -7.67 -14.40
N ARG A 327 32.58 -8.00 -15.36
CA ARG A 327 31.16 -8.30 -15.11
C ARG A 327 31.00 -9.38 -14.04
N ALA A 328 31.77 -10.46 -14.11
CA ALA A 328 31.70 -11.55 -13.12
C ALA A 328 32.06 -11.09 -11.69
N LYS A 329 33.02 -10.16 -11.54
CA LYS A 329 33.35 -9.57 -10.24
C LYS A 329 32.21 -8.69 -9.75
N PHE A 330 31.63 -7.83 -10.60
CA PHE A 330 30.48 -6.99 -10.28
C PHE A 330 29.26 -7.83 -9.88
N GLU A 331 28.89 -8.84 -10.66
CA GLU A 331 27.78 -9.75 -10.35
C GLU A 331 27.96 -10.46 -9.00
N ARG A 332 29.18 -10.75 -8.59
CA ARG A 332 29.48 -11.30 -7.26
C ARG A 332 29.27 -10.28 -6.15
N ILE A 333 29.69 -9.02 -6.37
CA ILE A 333 29.51 -7.92 -5.40
C ILE A 333 28.02 -7.69 -5.12
N VAL A 334 27.18 -7.72 -6.15
CA VAL A 334 25.75 -7.39 -6.08
C VAL A 334 24.82 -8.62 -6.00
N GLY A 335 25.38 -9.81 -5.89
CA GLY A 335 24.62 -11.07 -5.97
C GLY A 335 23.49 -11.19 -4.97
N ASP A 336 23.67 -10.68 -3.75
CA ASP A 336 22.63 -10.72 -2.73
C ASP A 336 21.48 -9.73 -3.01
N LEU A 337 21.76 -8.60 -3.67
CA LEU A 337 20.72 -7.69 -4.13
C LEU A 337 19.81 -8.35 -5.18
N ILE A 338 20.40 -9.08 -6.13
CA ILE A 338 19.65 -9.83 -7.14
C ILE A 338 18.79 -10.92 -6.49
N LYS A 339 19.33 -11.66 -5.51
CA LYS A 339 18.57 -12.69 -4.79
C LYS A 339 17.33 -12.14 -4.09
N ARG A 340 17.37 -10.90 -3.62
CA ARG A 340 16.20 -10.24 -2.97
C ARG A 340 14.99 -10.14 -3.90
N THR A 341 15.16 -10.18 -5.21
CA THR A 341 14.05 -10.14 -6.16
C THR A 341 13.32 -11.48 -6.32
N ILE A 342 13.94 -12.59 -5.93
CA ILE A 342 13.42 -13.94 -6.18
C ILE A 342 12.16 -14.21 -5.37
N GLU A 343 12.20 -13.93 -4.08
CA GLU A 343 11.10 -14.23 -3.18
C GLU A 343 9.82 -13.42 -3.49
N PRO A 344 9.89 -12.10 -3.78
CA PRO A 344 8.73 -11.37 -4.25
C PRO A 344 8.09 -11.95 -5.51
N CYS A 345 8.90 -12.44 -6.47
CA CYS A 345 8.37 -13.10 -7.67
C CYS A 345 7.60 -14.38 -7.35
N ARG A 346 8.12 -15.21 -6.45
CA ARG A 346 7.44 -16.43 -6.00
C ARG A 346 6.13 -16.11 -5.30
N LYS A 347 6.13 -15.11 -4.43
CA LYS A 347 4.92 -14.65 -3.73
C LYS A 347 3.87 -14.11 -4.69
N ALA A 348 4.27 -13.31 -5.68
CA ALA A 348 3.34 -12.81 -6.68
C ALA A 348 2.67 -13.94 -7.47
N LEU A 349 3.43 -14.96 -7.90
CA LEU A 349 2.88 -16.14 -8.56
C LEU A 349 1.93 -16.92 -7.65
N HIS A 350 2.30 -17.10 -6.38
CA HIS A 350 1.48 -17.79 -5.40
C HIS A 350 0.16 -17.04 -5.13
N ASP A 351 0.22 -15.73 -4.89
CA ASP A 351 -0.95 -14.90 -4.59
C ASP A 351 -1.89 -14.76 -5.80
N ALA A 352 -1.34 -14.82 -7.02
CA ALA A 352 -2.13 -14.88 -8.25
C ALA A 352 -2.75 -16.26 -8.52
N GLU A 353 -2.38 -17.31 -7.76
CA GLU A 353 -2.72 -18.71 -8.01
C GLU A 353 -2.28 -19.18 -9.40
N VAL A 354 -1.14 -18.66 -9.90
CA VAL A 354 -0.61 -18.92 -11.24
C VAL A 354 0.72 -19.67 -11.15
N LYS A 355 0.84 -20.76 -11.94
CA LYS A 355 2.13 -21.44 -12.11
C LYS A 355 2.99 -20.70 -13.13
N SER A 356 4.32 -20.73 -12.99
CA SER A 356 5.24 -20.12 -13.94
C SER A 356 5.02 -20.60 -15.39
N SER A 357 4.61 -21.86 -15.59
CA SER A 357 4.27 -22.42 -16.91
C SER A 357 3.06 -21.77 -17.60
N GLN A 358 2.19 -21.09 -16.84
CA GLN A 358 0.99 -20.41 -17.36
C GLN A 358 1.29 -18.97 -17.79
N ILE A 359 2.44 -18.43 -17.40
CA ILE A 359 2.89 -17.13 -17.85
C ILE A 359 3.19 -17.20 -19.34
N ALA A 360 2.50 -16.39 -20.13
CA ALA A 360 2.71 -16.32 -21.58
C ALA A 360 3.97 -15.53 -21.92
N ASP A 361 4.12 -14.34 -21.32
CA ASP A 361 5.25 -13.43 -21.56
C ASP A 361 5.73 -12.82 -20.24
N VAL A 362 7.03 -12.52 -20.18
CA VAL A 362 7.67 -11.77 -19.09
C VAL A 362 8.22 -10.46 -19.65
N ILE A 363 7.74 -9.35 -19.11
CA ILE A 363 8.11 -8.00 -19.55
C ILE A 363 9.11 -7.43 -18.56
N LEU A 364 10.23 -6.92 -19.07
CA LEU A 364 11.26 -6.24 -18.29
C LEU A 364 11.07 -4.74 -18.35
N VAL A 365 11.07 -4.11 -17.18
CA VAL A 365 10.91 -2.68 -16.97
C VAL A 365 12.01 -2.18 -16.02
N GLY A 366 12.33 -0.89 -16.12
CA GLY A 366 13.38 -0.27 -15.32
C GLY A 366 14.80 -0.54 -15.83
N GLY A 367 15.69 0.44 -15.67
CA GLY A 367 17.04 0.40 -16.23
C GLY A 367 17.90 -0.76 -15.73
N MET A 368 17.71 -1.22 -14.48
CA MET A 368 18.45 -2.35 -13.91
C MET A 368 18.08 -3.71 -14.51
N SER A 369 16.93 -3.83 -15.13
CA SER A 369 16.52 -5.05 -15.86
C SER A 369 17.39 -5.32 -17.10
N ARG A 370 18.19 -4.36 -17.53
CA ARG A 370 19.17 -4.52 -18.62
C ARG A 370 20.37 -5.38 -18.21
N MET A 371 20.62 -5.55 -16.91
CA MET A 371 21.75 -6.33 -16.40
C MET A 371 21.63 -7.81 -16.79
N PRO A 372 22.63 -8.44 -17.44
CA PRO A 372 22.54 -9.82 -17.91
C PRO A 372 22.20 -10.82 -16.81
N LYS A 373 22.78 -10.70 -15.62
CA LYS A 373 22.48 -11.61 -14.50
C LYS A 373 21.04 -11.46 -14.01
N VAL A 374 20.45 -10.26 -14.04
CA VAL A 374 19.03 -10.05 -13.74
C VAL A 374 18.17 -10.79 -14.76
N GLN A 375 18.45 -10.64 -16.07
CA GLN A 375 17.68 -11.33 -17.13
C GLN A 375 17.76 -12.85 -16.98
N THR A 376 18.95 -13.40 -16.67
CA THR A 376 19.10 -14.84 -16.41
C THR A 376 18.28 -15.28 -15.18
N THR A 377 18.32 -14.52 -14.10
CA THR A 377 17.56 -14.83 -12.88
C THR A 377 16.04 -14.79 -13.15
N VAL A 378 15.55 -13.81 -13.91
CA VAL A 378 14.14 -13.73 -14.32
C VAL A 378 13.76 -14.95 -15.16
N GLN A 379 14.61 -15.35 -16.11
CA GLN A 379 14.37 -16.56 -16.92
C GLN A 379 14.34 -17.83 -16.05
N GLU A 380 15.19 -17.94 -15.04
CA GLU A 380 15.19 -19.06 -14.09
C GLU A 380 13.89 -19.10 -13.26
N ILE A 381 13.36 -17.95 -12.84
CA ILE A 381 12.12 -17.86 -12.03
C ILE A 381 10.89 -18.24 -12.83
N PHE A 382 10.74 -17.63 -14.02
CA PHE A 382 9.51 -17.77 -14.83
C PHE A 382 9.59 -18.87 -15.87
N GLY A 383 10.77 -19.48 -16.09
CA GLY A 383 10.99 -20.53 -17.09
C GLY A 383 10.89 -20.02 -18.54
N LYS A 384 10.95 -18.72 -18.77
CA LYS A 384 10.79 -18.08 -20.08
C LYS A 384 11.82 -16.96 -20.28
N VAL A 385 12.27 -16.81 -21.52
CA VAL A 385 13.12 -15.69 -21.92
C VAL A 385 12.28 -14.41 -21.86
N PRO A 386 12.75 -13.37 -21.15
CA PRO A 386 12.03 -12.11 -21.08
C PRO A 386 11.82 -11.46 -22.45
N SER A 387 10.65 -10.86 -22.65
CA SER A 387 10.32 -10.12 -23.87
C SER A 387 11.15 -8.83 -23.98
N LYS A 388 11.61 -8.54 -25.20
CA LYS A 388 12.30 -7.28 -25.55
C LYS A 388 11.41 -6.35 -26.38
N ALA A 389 10.08 -6.56 -26.36
CA ALA A 389 9.13 -5.85 -27.21
C ALA A 389 8.95 -4.37 -26.82
N VAL A 390 9.25 -4.00 -25.57
CA VAL A 390 9.18 -2.61 -25.09
C VAL A 390 10.56 -2.15 -24.59
N ASN A 391 10.82 -0.85 -24.70
CA ASN A 391 12.00 -0.25 -24.09
C ASN A 391 11.77 -0.13 -22.57
N PRO A 392 12.60 -0.74 -21.72
CA PRO A 392 12.41 -0.74 -20.26
C PRO A 392 12.43 0.65 -19.62
N ASP A 393 13.04 1.65 -20.25
CA ASP A 393 13.12 3.02 -19.75
C ASP A 393 11.96 3.91 -20.22
N GLU A 394 11.16 3.45 -21.20
CA GLU A 394 10.12 4.24 -21.87
C GLU A 394 8.71 3.67 -21.65
N ALA A 395 8.59 2.37 -21.43
CA ALA A 395 7.32 1.64 -21.40
C ALA A 395 6.33 2.21 -20.38
N VAL A 396 6.82 2.65 -19.23
CA VAL A 396 6.00 3.22 -18.13
C VAL A 396 5.37 4.54 -18.55
N ALA A 397 6.16 5.46 -19.10
CA ALA A 397 5.65 6.75 -19.60
C ALA A 397 4.66 6.58 -20.77
N MET A 398 4.96 5.65 -21.69
CA MET A 398 4.07 5.30 -22.80
C MET A 398 2.72 4.77 -22.29
N GLY A 399 2.71 3.86 -21.32
CA GLY A 399 1.49 3.36 -20.72
C GLY A 399 0.70 4.41 -19.96
N ALA A 400 1.39 5.34 -19.29
CA ALA A 400 0.75 6.49 -18.66
C ALA A 400 0.05 7.40 -19.70
N ALA A 401 0.66 7.63 -20.87
CA ALA A 401 0.05 8.38 -21.96
C ALA A 401 -1.18 7.67 -22.53
N ILE A 402 -1.13 6.35 -22.72
CA ILE A 402 -2.28 5.53 -23.13
C ILE A 402 -3.42 5.69 -22.11
N GLN A 403 -3.14 5.59 -20.82
CA GLN A 403 -4.14 5.81 -19.77
C GLN A 403 -4.71 7.23 -19.83
N GLY A 404 -3.89 8.23 -20.15
CA GLY A 404 -4.33 9.60 -20.38
C GLY A 404 -5.35 9.70 -21.53
N ALA A 405 -5.10 9.03 -22.64
CA ALA A 405 -6.02 8.96 -23.77
C ALA A 405 -7.33 8.23 -23.45
N VAL A 406 -7.26 7.18 -22.63
CA VAL A 406 -8.48 6.50 -22.10
C VAL A 406 -9.31 7.47 -21.28
N LEU A 407 -8.69 8.29 -20.42
CA LEU A 407 -9.38 9.28 -19.60
C LEU A 407 -9.95 10.45 -20.42
N ALA A 408 -9.26 10.84 -21.50
CA ALA A 408 -9.75 11.83 -22.47
C ALA A 408 -10.88 11.28 -23.36
N GLY A 409 -11.01 9.95 -23.45
CA GLY A 409 -12.00 9.28 -24.28
C GLY A 409 -11.56 9.13 -25.74
N ASP A 410 -10.26 9.27 -26.01
CA ASP A 410 -9.66 9.07 -27.33
C ASP A 410 -9.38 7.58 -27.61
N VAL A 411 -9.18 6.80 -26.54
CA VAL A 411 -9.05 5.33 -26.54
C VAL A 411 -10.20 4.75 -25.70
N THR A 412 -11.02 3.88 -26.29
CA THR A 412 -12.27 3.38 -25.66
C THR A 412 -12.29 1.87 -25.40
N ASP A 413 -11.36 1.14 -25.97
CA ASP A 413 -11.28 -0.32 -25.96
C ASP A 413 -10.31 -0.89 -24.93
N VAL A 414 -9.77 -0.03 -24.05
CA VAL A 414 -8.86 -0.40 -22.97
C VAL A 414 -9.51 -0.14 -21.60
N LEU A 415 -9.47 -1.14 -20.72
CA LEU A 415 -9.89 -1.04 -19.32
C LEU A 415 -8.80 -1.58 -18.42
N LEU A 416 -8.42 -0.79 -17.43
CA LEU A 416 -7.42 -1.13 -16.43
C LEU A 416 -8.08 -1.38 -15.08
N LEU A 417 -7.83 -2.54 -14.49
CA LEU A 417 -8.24 -2.94 -13.14
C LEU A 417 -6.99 -3.25 -12.31
N ASP A 418 -6.77 -2.47 -11.27
CA ASP A 418 -5.65 -2.62 -10.34
C ASP A 418 -6.11 -3.20 -9.00
N VAL A 419 -5.20 -3.49 -8.07
CA VAL A 419 -5.50 -4.14 -6.78
C VAL A 419 -4.85 -3.42 -5.60
N THR A 420 -5.43 -3.62 -4.40
CA THR A 420 -4.81 -3.17 -3.16
C THR A 420 -3.64 -4.08 -2.78
N PRO A 421 -2.48 -3.54 -2.34
CA PRO A 421 -1.32 -4.37 -1.96
C PRO A 421 -1.49 -5.07 -0.60
N LEU A 422 -2.29 -4.52 0.31
CA LEU A 422 -2.52 -5.01 1.67
C LEU A 422 -3.99 -4.88 2.09
N SER A 423 -4.38 -5.70 3.08
CA SER A 423 -5.71 -5.62 3.72
C SER A 423 -5.87 -4.34 4.52
N LEU A 424 -7.09 -3.81 4.51
CA LEU A 424 -7.53 -2.63 5.24
C LEU A 424 -8.68 -2.98 6.18
N GLY A 425 -8.65 -2.42 7.39
CA GLY A 425 -9.66 -2.70 8.41
C GLY A 425 -9.63 -1.70 9.56
N ILE A 426 -10.43 -1.98 10.56
CA ILE A 426 -10.51 -1.18 11.79
C ILE A 426 -10.22 -2.04 13.02
N GLU A 427 -9.79 -1.37 14.10
CA GLU A 427 -9.73 -1.98 15.43
C GLU A 427 -11.14 -2.17 15.98
N THR A 428 -11.44 -3.37 16.41
CA THR A 428 -12.69 -3.72 17.09
C THR A 428 -12.42 -4.15 18.53
N LEU A 429 -13.48 -4.48 19.26
CA LEU A 429 -13.41 -4.86 20.68
C LEU A 429 -12.35 -5.94 20.93
N GLY A 430 -11.49 -5.71 21.92
CA GLY A 430 -10.36 -6.60 22.24
C GLY A 430 -9.09 -6.35 21.42
N GLY A 431 -9.03 -5.24 20.63
CA GLY A 431 -7.85 -4.90 19.83
C GLY A 431 -7.69 -5.75 18.56
N ILE A 432 -8.77 -6.41 18.12
CA ILE A 432 -8.77 -7.24 16.90
C ILE A 432 -8.85 -6.35 15.66
N MET A 433 -8.12 -6.70 14.60
CA MET A 433 -8.25 -6.08 13.30
C MET A 433 -9.35 -6.76 12.49
N THR A 434 -10.50 -6.11 12.37
CA THR A 434 -11.57 -6.55 11.47
C THR A 434 -11.28 -6.03 10.07
N LYS A 435 -10.94 -6.93 9.15
CA LYS A 435 -10.63 -6.61 7.75
C LYS A 435 -11.93 -6.36 6.96
N LEU A 436 -12.07 -5.17 6.37
CA LEU A 436 -13.18 -4.84 5.48
C LEU A 436 -12.80 -5.04 4.02
N ILE A 437 -11.55 -4.73 3.66
CA ILE A 437 -11.00 -4.95 2.31
C ILE A 437 -9.77 -5.84 2.46
N THR A 438 -9.77 -6.98 1.78
CA THR A 438 -8.63 -7.91 1.76
C THR A 438 -7.60 -7.50 0.71
N ARG A 439 -6.33 -7.88 0.91
CA ARG A 439 -5.26 -7.68 -0.09
C ARG A 439 -5.65 -8.28 -1.44
N ASN A 440 -5.12 -7.74 -2.50
CA ASN A 440 -5.42 -8.11 -3.89
C ASN A 440 -6.92 -7.93 -4.26
N THR A 441 -7.67 -7.09 -3.54
CA THR A 441 -9.00 -6.67 -3.96
C THR A 441 -8.89 -5.66 -5.09
N THR A 442 -9.60 -5.88 -6.19
CA THR A 442 -9.66 -4.98 -7.34
C THR A 442 -10.18 -3.59 -6.94
N ILE A 443 -9.53 -2.55 -7.41
CA ILE A 443 -9.89 -1.15 -7.21
C ILE A 443 -10.32 -0.48 -8.54
N PRO A 444 -11.22 0.52 -8.51
CA PRO A 444 -11.85 1.12 -7.33
C PRO A 444 -12.83 0.16 -6.64
N THR A 445 -12.95 0.29 -5.31
CA THR A 445 -13.87 -0.55 -4.53
C THR A 445 -14.44 0.19 -3.33
N LYS A 446 -15.66 -0.18 -2.95
CA LYS A 446 -16.34 0.35 -1.78
C LYS A 446 -16.91 -0.80 -0.96
N LYS A 447 -16.57 -0.84 0.33
CA LYS A 447 -17.06 -1.84 1.28
C LYS A 447 -17.56 -1.16 2.54
N SER A 448 -18.71 -1.60 3.01
CA SER A 448 -19.32 -1.10 4.25
C SER A 448 -19.64 -2.27 5.17
N GLN A 449 -19.47 -2.05 6.46
CA GLN A 449 -19.87 -2.99 7.51
C GLN A 449 -20.44 -2.25 8.69
N VAL A 450 -21.47 -2.83 9.34
CA VAL A 450 -22.12 -2.23 10.51
C VAL A 450 -21.47 -2.77 11.76
N PHE A 451 -21.10 -1.86 12.64
CA PHE A 451 -20.56 -2.11 13.97
C PHE A 451 -21.48 -1.51 15.03
N SER A 452 -21.22 -1.77 16.28
CA SER A 452 -21.99 -1.22 17.39
C SER A 452 -21.11 -0.69 18.50
N THR A 453 -21.73 -0.10 19.54
CA THR A 453 -21.04 0.35 20.74
C THR A 453 -20.62 -0.81 21.63
N ALA A 454 -19.49 -0.67 22.32
CA ALA A 454 -18.91 -1.66 23.22
C ALA A 454 -19.39 -1.51 24.68
N ALA A 455 -19.91 -0.33 25.05
CA ALA A 455 -20.39 0.00 26.40
C ALA A 455 -21.76 0.65 26.36
N ASP A 456 -22.51 0.50 27.47
CA ASP A 456 -23.82 1.14 27.66
C ASP A 456 -23.67 2.66 27.73
N GLY A 457 -24.61 3.37 27.16
CA GLY A 457 -24.64 4.83 27.19
C GLY A 457 -23.53 5.52 26.40
N GLN A 458 -22.78 4.79 25.58
CA GLN A 458 -21.66 5.33 24.79
C GLN A 458 -22.18 6.30 23.73
N THR A 459 -21.72 7.56 23.78
CA THR A 459 -22.17 8.65 22.89
C THR A 459 -21.20 8.98 21.76
N GLN A 460 -20.04 8.29 21.74
CA GLN A 460 -19.02 8.43 20.70
C GLN A 460 -18.33 7.10 20.43
N VAL A 461 -17.88 6.89 19.18
CA VAL A 461 -17.07 5.75 18.77
C VAL A 461 -15.81 6.27 18.10
N GLN A 462 -14.64 5.82 18.58
CA GLN A 462 -13.36 6.10 17.93
C GLN A 462 -13.10 5.02 16.89
N ILE A 463 -12.92 5.43 15.64
CA ILE A 463 -12.55 4.57 14.53
C ILE A 463 -11.06 4.69 14.31
N LYS A 464 -10.32 3.62 14.53
CA LYS A 464 -8.90 3.51 14.24
C LYS A 464 -8.72 2.61 13.02
N VAL A 465 -8.08 3.14 11.98
CA VAL A 465 -7.91 2.48 10.69
C VAL A 465 -6.52 1.87 10.59
N TYR A 466 -6.47 0.62 10.18
CA TYR A 466 -5.21 -0.14 10.09
C TYR A 466 -5.04 -0.79 8.71
N GLN A 467 -3.77 -1.01 8.36
CA GLN A 467 -3.35 -1.72 7.15
C GLN A 467 -2.36 -2.83 7.53
N GLY A 468 -2.57 -4.04 7.02
CA GLY A 468 -1.71 -5.20 7.27
C GLY A 468 -2.47 -6.51 7.31
N GLU A 469 -1.76 -7.59 7.64
CA GLU A 469 -2.32 -8.94 7.60
C GLU A 469 -2.48 -9.60 8.98
N ARG A 470 -1.97 -8.97 10.06
CA ARG A 470 -2.04 -9.51 11.42
C ARG A 470 -3.45 -9.40 11.98
N GLU A 471 -3.86 -10.40 12.79
CA GLU A 471 -5.17 -10.43 13.45
C GLU A 471 -5.32 -9.36 14.54
N MET A 472 -4.23 -9.02 15.23
CA MET A 472 -4.24 -7.96 16.25
C MET A 472 -3.94 -6.61 15.61
N ALA A 473 -4.80 -5.62 15.87
CA ALA A 473 -4.68 -4.27 15.30
C ALA A 473 -3.33 -3.61 15.63
N SER A 474 -2.85 -3.74 16.88
CA SER A 474 -1.57 -3.18 17.34
C SER A 474 -0.34 -3.73 16.60
N SER A 475 -0.46 -4.88 15.94
CA SER A 475 0.59 -5.50 15.14
C SER A 475 0.55 -5.08 13.66
N ASN A 476 -0.39 -4.21 13.28
CA ASN A 476 -0.55 -3.63 11.96
C ASN A 476 -0.22 -2.14 11.96
N LYS A 477 -0.05 -1.56 10.78
CA LYS A 477 0.18 -0.11 10.65
C LYS A 477 -1.12 0.66 10.83
N MET A 478 -1.17 1.53 11.83
CA MET A 478 -2.24 2.50 11.96
C MET A 478 -2.11 3.58 10.88
N LEU A 479 -3.13 3.73 10.06
CA LEU A 479 -3.19 4.75 9.00
C LEU A 479 -3.79 6.07 9.51
N GLY A 480 -4.69 6.00 10.48
CA GLY A 480 -5.32 7.18 11.06
C GLY A 480 -6.43 6.82 12.01
N GLN A 481 -6.96 7.85 12.68
CA GLN A 481 -8.10 7.67 13.59
C GLN A 481 -9.00 8.90 13.57
N PHE A 482 -10.28 8.70 13.82
CA PHE A 482 -11.27 9.76 13.98
C PHE A 482 -12.40 9.32 14.91
N SER A 483 -13.19 10.26 15.43
CA SER A 483 -14.28 9.96 16.34
C SER A 483 -15.62 10.35 15.73
N LEU A 484 -16.55 9.41 15.68
CA LEU A 484 -17.97 9.69 15.44
C LEU A 484 -18.62 10.06 16.76
N VAL A 485 -19.11 11.29 16.87
CA VAL A 485 -19.71 11.84 18.10
C VAL A 485 -21.21 12.08 17.95
N GLY A 486 -21.91 12.12 19.10
CA GLY A 486 -23.34 12.43 19.15
C GLY A 486 -24.24 11.26 18.77
N ILE A 487 -23.80 10.05 19.06
CA ILE A 487 -24.63 8.85 19.10
C ILE A 487 -25.56 8.96 20.31
N PRO A 488 -26.88 8.73 20.17
CA PRO A 488 -27.78 8.73 21.32
C PRO A 488 -27.39 7.65 22.34
N PRO A 489 -27.44 7.96 23.66
CA PRO A 489 -27.21 6.95 24.69
C PRO A 489 -28.18 5.79 24.53
N ALA A 490 -27.66 4.58 24.45
CA ALA A 490 -28.43 3.35 24.34
C ALA A 490 -27.62 2.19 24.96
N PRO A 491 -28.23 1.04 25.25
CA PRO A 491 -27.49 -0.16 25.62
C PRO A 491 -26.48 -0.54 24.56
N ARG A 492 -25.35 -1.14 24.98
CA ARG A 492 -24.33 -1.66 24.05
C ARG A 492 -24.97 -2.60 23.02
N GLY A 493 -24.45 -2.61 21.82
CA GLY A 493 -24.96 -3.45 20.73
C GLY A 493 -26.19 -2.87 20.01
N VAL A 494 -26.89 -1.85 20.56
CA VAL A 494 -28.08 -1.25 19.95
C VAL A 494 -27.75 -0.20 18.87
N PRO A 495 -26.82 0.76 19.08
CA PRO A 495 -26.45 1.71 18.05
C PRO A 495 -25.85 1.01 16.82
N GLN A 496 -26.17 1.49 15.62
CA GLN A 496 -25.67 0.94 14.36
C GLN A 496 -24.75 1.95 13.68
N VAL A 497 -23.45 1.71 13.78
CA VAL A 497 -22.40 2.52 13.16
C VAL A 497 -21.92 1.84 11.89
N GLU A 498 -22.28 2.39 10.75
CA GLU A 498 -21.83 1.91 9.45
C GLU A 498 -20.47 2.53 9.11
N VAL A 499 -19.44 1.68 9.04
CA VAL A 499 -18.09 2.09 8.61
C VAL A 499 -17.92 1.71 7.16
N THR A 500 -17.53 2.68 6.34
CA THR A 500 -17.34 2.52 4.89
C THR A 500 -15.90 2.83 4.52
N PHE A 501 -15.29 1.90 3.82
CA PHE A 501 -14.02 2.10 3.12
C PHE A 501 -14.30 2.31 1.63
N ASP A 502 -13.81 3.41 1.09
CA ASP A 502 -13.95 3.80 -0.31
C ASP A 502 -12.56 4.03 -0.89
N ILE A 503 -12.12 3.14 -1.78
CA ILE A 503 -10.82 3.23 -2.44
C ILE A 503 -11.06 3.67 -3.87
N ASP A 504 -10.48 4.79 -4.25
CA ASP A 504 -10.59 5.32 -5.60
C ASP A 504 -9.69 4.55 -6.61
N ALA A 505 -9.77 4.93 -7.87
CA ALA A 505 -8.96 4.34 -8.92
C ALA A 505 -7.45 4.67 -8.79
N ASN A 506 -7.06 5.61 -7.95
CA ASN A 506 -5.66 5.95 -7.63
C ASN A 506 -5.11 5.11 -6.47
N GLY A 507 -5.96 4.31 -5.81
CA GLY A 507 -5.62 3.58 -4.60
C GLY A 507 -5.66 4.43 -3.33
N ILE A 508 -6.26 5.62 -3.38
CA ILE A 508 -6.41 6.51 -2.23
C ILE A 508 -7.63 6.08 -1.42
N VAL A 509 -7.43 5.92 -0.11
CA VAL A 509 -8.42 5.38 0.81
C VAL A 509 -9.15 6.50 1.56
N ASN A 510 -10.47 6.50 1.46
CA ASN A 510 -11.36 7.31 2.28
C ASN A 510 -12.13 6.39 3.24
N VAL A 511 -12.19 6.76 4.51
CA VAL A 511 -12.96 6.03 5.51
C VAL A 511 -13.98 6.95 6.13
N SER A 512 -15.26 6.54 6.11
CA SER A 512 -16.34 7.25 6.79
C SER A 512 -17.02 6.33 7.80
N ALA A 513 -17.59 6.95 8.85
CA ALA A 513 -18.42 6.29 9.82
C ALA A 513 -19.71 7.07 9.97
N ARG A 514 -20.86 6.39 9.87
CA ARG A 514 -22.18 6.97 9.94
C ARG A 514 -23.04 6.25 10.98
N ASP A 515 -23.62 6.99 11.91
CA ASP A 515 -24.69 6.45 12.76
C ASP A 515 -25.99 6.35 11.96
N ARG A 516 -26.49 5.15 11.77
CA ARG A 516 -27.73 4.89 11.01
C ARG A 516 -28.97 5.47 11.67
N GLY A 517 -28.97 5.60 13.00
CA GLY A 517 -30.09 6.13 13.77
C GLY A 517 -30.28 7.64 13.61
N THR A 518 -29.20 8.41 13.71
CA THR A 518 -29.23 9.89 13.64
C THR A 518 -28.86 10.43 12.27
N GLY A 519 -28.24 9.62 11.42
CA GLY A 519 -27.66 10.05 10.13
C GLY A 519 -26.38 10.87 10.27
N LYS A 520 -25.85 11.08 11.48
CA LYS A 520 -24.56 11.77 11.69
C LYS A 520 -23.43 10.97 11.07
N GLU A 521 -22.56 11.67 10.36
CA GLU A 521 -21.42 11.08 9.65
C GLU A 521 -20.15 11.85 9.96
N GLN A 522 -19.06 11.13 10.07
CA GLN A 522 -17.68 11.65 10.10
C GLN A 522 -16.84 10.86 9.11
N GLN A 523 -15.91 11.53 8.49
CA GLN A 523 -15.01 10.91 7.53
C GLN A 523 -13.57 11.38 7.75
N ILE A 524 -12.64 10.54 7.34
CA ILE A 524 -11.23 10.89 7.22
C ILE A 524 -10.75 10.47 5.83
N VAL A 525 -10.14 11.41 5.12
CA VAL A 525 -9.21 11.06 4.05
C VAL A 525 -7.94 10.64 4.75
N ILE A 526 -7.50 9.42 4.54
CA ILE A 526 -6.31 8.93 5.21
C ILE A 526 -5.12 9.74 4.73
N GLN A 527 -4.75 10.73 5.51
CA GLN A 527 -3.46 11.39 5.42
C GLN A 527 -2.53 10.61 6.34
N SER A 528 -1.98 9.51 5.84
CA SER A 528 -1.07 8.75 6.65
C SER A 528 0.20 9.55 6.89
N SER A 529 0.47 9.80 8.12
CA SER A 529 1.77 10.24 8.60
C SER A 529 2.77 9.08 8.41
N GLY A 530 3.54 9.11 7.35
CA GLY A 530 4.58 8.12 7.04
C GLY A 530 4.04 6.75 6.61
N GLY A 531 4.17 6.41 5.36
CA GLY A 531 3.70 5.16 4.81
C GLY A 531 4.48 3.93 5.29
N LEU A 532 3.91 2.76 5.03
CA LEU A 532 4.60 1.50 5.28
C LEU A 532 5.79 1.33 4.33
N SER A 533 6.96 1.03 4.89
CA SER A 533 8.05 0.51 4.09
C SER A 533 7.72 -0.92 3.62
N LYS A 534 8.38 -1.35 2.55
CA LYS A 534 8.24 -2.72 2.09
C LYS A 534 8.68 -3.73 3.14
N ASP A 535 9.81 -3.48 3.80
CA ASP A 535 10.28 -4.35 4.87
C ASP A 535 9.24 -4.46 5.99
N GLN A 536 8.51 -3.37 6.29
CA GLN A 536 7.37 -3.42 7.20
C GLN A 536 6.24 -4.29 6.62
N ILE A 537 5.90 -4.14 5.33
CA ILE A 537 4.88 -4.98 4.66
C ILE A 537 5.31 -6.45 4.65
N GLU A 538 6.54 -6.76 4.22
CA GLU A 538 7.04 -8.14 4.22
C GLU A 538 7.18 -8.72 5.61
N ASN A 539 7.69 -7.94 6.57
CA ASN A 539 7.76 -8.38 7.95
C ASN A 539 6.38 -8.60 8.52
N MET A 540 5.40 -7.76 8.24
CA MET A 540 4.01 -7.95 8.62
C MET A 540 3.42 -9.23 8.02
N ILE A 541 3.69 -9.52 6.74
CA ILE A 541 3.23 -10.76 6.10
C ILE A 541 3.94 -11.97 6.71
N LYS A 542 5.28 -11.94 6.84
CA LYS A 542 6.06 -13.01 7.46
C LYS A 542 5.71 -13.23 8.93
N GLU A 543 5.55 -12.15 9.68
CA GLU A 543 5.10 -12.21 11.06
C GLU A 543 3.66 -12.70 11.16
N ALA A 544 2.77 -12.33 10.26
CA ALA A 544 1.42 -12.86 10.20
C ALA A 544 1.43 -14.37 9.92
N GLU A 545 2.24 -14.84 8.96
CA GLU A 545 2.39 -16.26 8.65
C GLU A 545 3.04 -17.05 9.80
N LYS A 546 4.12 -16.51 10.37
CA LYS A 546 4.86 -17.13 11.48
C LYS A 546 4.04 -17.21 12.76
N ASN A 547 3.29 -16.16 13.05
CA ASN A 547 2.53 -16.04 14.30
C ASN A 547 1.04 -16.34 14.09
N ALA A 548 0.63 -16.83 12.93
CA ALA A 548 -0.79 -17.10 12.60
C ALA A 548 -1.47 -18.01 13.66
N ALA A 549 -0.77 -19.03 14.14
CA ALA A 549 -1.28 -19.93 15.17
C ALA A 549 -1.38 -19.26 16.55
N GLU A 550 -0.47 -18.36 16.88
CA GLU A 550 -0.46 -17.62 18.14
C GLU A 550 -1.52 -16.50 18.11
N ASP A 551 -1.60 -15.78 17.00
CA ASP A 551 -2.62 -14.75 16.79
C ASP A 551 -4.04 -15.35 16.79
N ALA A 552 -4.24 -16.53 16.20
CA ALA A 552 -5.52 -17.24 16.22
C ALA A 552 -5.94 -17.61 17.66
N LYS A 553 -5.02 -18.12 18.47
CA LYS A 553 -5.27 -18.42 19.90
C LYS A 553 -5.58 -17.15 20.69
N ARG A 554 -4.85 -16.06 20.44
CA ARG A 554 -5.07 -14.78 21.11
C ARG A 554 -6.41 -14.17 20.71
N LYS A 555 -6.80 -14.26 19.45
CA LYS A 555 -8.12 -13.87 18.97
C LYS A 555 -9.23 -14.70 19.63
N GLU A 556 -9.08 -16.04 19.66
CA GLU A 556 -10.02 -16.94 20.33
C GLU A 556 -10.16 -16.59 21.82
N LEU A 557 -9.06 -16.32 22.52
CA LEU A 557 -9.08 -15.90 23.93
C LEU A 557 -9.87 -14.61 24.11
N VAL A 558 -9.63 -13.59 23.27
CA VAL A 558 -10.34 -12.31 23.32
C VAL A 558 -11.83 -12.49 23.02
N GLU A 559 -12.20 -13.28 22.03
CA GLU A 559 -13.60 -13.58 21.69
C GLU A 559 -14.33 -14.26 22.86
N VAL A 560 -13.66 -15.20 23.51
CA VAL A 560 -14.21 -15.91 24.68
C VAL A 560 -14.36 -14.98 25.89
N ILE A 561 -13.40 -14.08 26.13
CA ILE A 561 -13.51 -13.06 27.19
C ILE A 561 -14.69 -12.13 26.92
N ASN A 562 -14.83 -11.62 25.70
CA ASN A 562 -15.93 -10.74 25.31
C ASN A 562 -17.30 -11.43 25.49
N GLN A 563 -17.39 -12.72 25.13
CA GLN A 563 -18.60 -13.53 25.35
C GLN A 563 -18.91 -13.69 26.84
N ALA A 564 -17.89 -13.94 27.66
CA ALA A 564 -18.01 -14.09 29.10
C ALA A 564 -18.52 -12.82 29.76
N GLU A 565 -17.93 -11.67 29.43
CA GLU A 565 -18.38 -10.36 29.91
C GLU A 565 -19.82 -10.09 29.49
N GLY A 566 -20.21 -10.51 28.27
CA GLY A 566 -21.58 -10.46 27.76
C GLY A 566 -22.56 -11.25 28.63
N ILE A 567 -22.26 -12.51 28.88
CA ILE A 567 -23.09 -13.40 29.68
C ILE A 567 -23.23 -12.87 31.13
N ILE A 568 -22.15 -12.37 31.73
CA ILE A 568 -22.18 -11.78 33.06
C ILE A 568 -23.13 -10.57 33.09
N HIS A 569 -22.95 -9.63 32.16
CA HIS A 569 -23.77 -8.43 32.09
C HIS A 569 -25.25 -8.73 31.90
N ASP A 570 -25.59 -9.61 30.95
CA ASP A 570 -26.97 -10.00 30.66
C ASP A 570 -27.60 -10.73 31.87
N THR A 571 -26.82 -11.54 32.60
CA THR A 571 -27.28 -12.23 33.80
C THR A 571 -27.55 -11.24 34.93
N GLU A 572 -26.67 -10.26 35.19
CA GLU A 572 -26.85 -9.22 36.20
C GLU A 572 -28.04 -8.31 35.90
N ALA A 573 -28.22 -7.92 34.61
CA ALA A 573 -29.33 -7.14 34.15
C ALA A 573 -30.69 -7.86 34.41
N LYS A 574 -30.77 -9.14 34.01
CA LYS A 574 -31.98 -9.96 34.23
C LYS A 574 -32.26 -10.24 35.71
N MET A 575 -31.21 -10.45 36.51
CA MET A 575 -31.37 -10.59 37.97
C MET A 575 -31.95 -9.32 38.62
N THR A 576 -31.64 -8.15 38.07
CA THR A 576 -32.18 -6.87 38.52
C THR A 576 -33.62 -6.69 38.04
N GLU A 577 -33.92 -7.03 36.78
CA GLU A 577 -35.24 -6.95 36.18
C GLU A 577 -36.26 -7.86 36.89
N PHE A 578 -35.87 -9.08 37.25
CA PHE A 578 -36.73 -10.08 37.88
C PHE A 578 -36.52 -10.22 39.39
N ALA A 579 -35.91 -9.23 40.07
CA ALA A 579 -35.53 -9.31 41.49
C ALA A 579 -36.64 -9.74 42.44
N ASP A 580 -37.90 -9.29 42.23
CA ASP A 580 -39.06 -9.60 43.06
C ASP A 580 -39.65 -10.99 42.80
N GLN A 581 -39.17 -11.68 41.78
CA GLN A 581 -39.79 -12.94 41.30
C GLN A 581 -38.84 -14.13 41.42
N LEU A 582 -37.57 -13.90 41.71
CA LEU A 582 -36.56 -14.92 41.85
C LEU A 582 -36.39 -15.36 43.30
N PRO A 583 -36.18 -16.68 43.59
CA PRO A 583 -35.87 -17.18 44.91
C PRO A 583 -34.53 -16.59 45.40
N LYS A 584 -34.51 -16.08 46.64
CA LYS A 584 -33.33 -15.43 47.22
C LYS A 584 -32.09 -16.32 47.25
N ASP A 585 -32.25 -17.59 47.61
CA ASP A 585 -31.16 -18.56 47.74
C ASP A 585 -30.55 -18.87 46.37
N GLU A 586 -31.33 -18.98 45.32
CA GLU A 586 -30.87 -19.21 43.97
C GLU A 586 -30.19 -17.97 43.37
N CYS A 587 -30.65 -16.77 43.73
CA CYS A 587 -29.99 -15.52 43.37
C CYS A 587 -28.63 -15.38 44.03
N GLU A 588 -28.44 -15.77 45.27
CA GLU A 588 -27.13 -15.78 45.94
C GLU A 588 -26.16 -16.79 45.31
N ALA A 589 -26.67 -17.98 44.97
CA ALA A 589 -25.88 -18.98 44.26
C ALA A 589 -25.38 -18.45 42.88
N LEU A 590 -26.28 -17.76 42.16
CA LEU A 590 -25.92 -17.18 40.84
C LEU A 590 -24.95 -15.99 40.97
N ARG A 591 -25.08 -15.15 42.00
CA ARG A 591 -24.09 -14.07 42.31
C ARG A 591 -22.73 -14.66 42.66
N THR A 592 -22.67 -15.75 43.39
CA THR A 592 -21.41 -16.45 43.69
C THR A 592 -20.76 -16.94 42.40
N LYS A 593 -21.57 -17.50 41.50
CA LYS A 593 -21.06 -17.99 40.20
C LYS A 593 -20.59 -16.86 39.29
N ILE A 594 -21.29 -15.73 39.29
CA ILE A 594 -20.82 -14.49 38.61
C ILE A 594 -19.46 -14.04 39.17
N ALA A 595 -19.31 -14.02 40.50
CA ALA A 595 -18.07 -13.63 41.15
C ALA A 595 -16.90 -14.61 40.83
N GLU A 596 -17.16 -15.93 40.78
CA GLU A 596 -16.19 -16.93 40.34
C GLU A 596 -15.77 -16.69 38.88
N THR A 597 -16.72 -16.45 37.97
CA THR A 597 -16.44 -16.18 36.56
C THR A 597 -15.66 -14.88 36.40
N LYS A 598 -16.01 -13.80 37.12
CA LYS A 598 -15.24 -12.55 37.14
C LYS A 598 -13.82 -12.76 37.62
N LYS A 599 -13.59 -13.62 38.64
CA LYS A 599 -12.25 -13.93 39.15
C LYS A 599 -11.39 -14.67 38.11
N VAL A 600 -12.01 -15.57 37.32
CA VAL A 600 -11.32 -16.22 36.18
C VAL A 600 -10.94 -15.16 35.15
N LEU A 601 -11.80 -14.19 34.85
CA LEU A 601 -11.52 -13.09 33.91
C LEU A 601 -10.46 -12.09 34.42
N GLU A 602 -10.35 -11.87 35.73
CA GLU A 602 -9.27 -11.06 36.32
C GLU A 602 -7.89 -11.70 36.09
N ASN A 603 -7.83 -13.02 35.97
CA ASN A 603 -6.60 -13.80 35.76
C ASN A 603 -6.39 -14.21 34.30
N LYS A 604 -7.08 -13.53 33.37
CA LYS A 604 -7.19 -13.85 31.93
C LYS A 604 -5.87 -14.04 31.19
N GLU A 605 -4.77 -13.43 31.66
CA GLU A 605 -3.44 -13.58 31.05
C GLU A 605 -2.83 -14.97 31.27
N ASN A 606 -3.27 -15.69 32.31
CA ASN A 606 -2.76 -16.99 32.68
C ASN A 606 -3.77 -18.15 32.46
N GLU A 607 -4.99 -17.81 32.04
CA GLU A 607 -6.06 -18.80 31.83
C GLU A 607 -6.14 -19.24 30.36
N THR A 608 -6.59 -20.48 30.16
CA THR A 608 -6.82 -20.99 28.78
C THR A 608 -8.21 -20.63 28.29
N PRO A 609 -8.41 -20.49 26.95
CA PRO A 609 -9.74 -20.25 26.37
C PRO A 609 -10.78 -21.27 26.81
N GLU A 610 -10.36 -22.55 27.00
CA GLU A 610 -11.24 -23.64 27.43
C GLU A 610 -11.73 -23.44 28.87
N ALA A 611 -10.86 -23.00 29.79
CA ALA A 611 -11.23 -22.74 31.19
C ALA A 611 -12.27 -21.61 31.30
N ILE A 612 -12.11 -20.53 30.50
CA ILE A 612 -13.05 -19.43 30.46
C ILE A 612 -14.39 -19.89 29.84
N LYS A 613 -14.37 -20.67 28.74
CA LYS A 613 -15.57 -21.25 28.13
C LYS A 613 -16.36 -22.13 29.12
N GLU A 614 -15.67 -22.94 29.90
CA GLU A 614 -16.30 -23.82 30.89
C GLU A 614 -16.97 -23.01 32.01
N ALA A 615 -16.30 -21.98 32.52
CA ALA A 615 -16.89 -21.05 33.51
C ALA A 615 -18.14 -20.35 32.95
N CYS A 616 -18.08 -19.89 31.69
CA CYS A 616 -19.21 -19.25 31.01
C CYS A 616 -20.39 -20.18 30.78
N ASN A 617 -20.13 -21.41 30.31
CA ASN A 617 -21.17 -22.41 30.07
C ASN A 617 -21.88 -22.77 31.39
N THR A 618 -21.12 -22.88 32.48
CA THR A 618 -21.68 -23.17 33.80
C THR A 618 -22.57 -22.04 34.29
N LEU A 619 -22.13 -20.79 34.16
CA LEU A 619 -22.91 -19.59 34.49
C LEU A 619 -24.19 -19.50 33.63
N GLN A 620 -24.05 -19.68 32.31
CA GLN A 620 -25.18 -19.61 31.37
C GLN A 620 -26.23 -20.69 31.66
N GLN A 621 -25.83 -21.92 31.93
CA GLN A 621 -26.76 -23.01 32.29
C GLN A 621 -27.54 -22.72 33.58
N GLN A 622 -26.86 -22.19 34.62
CA GLN A 622 -27.53 -21.80 35.85
C GLN A 622 -28.47 -20.63 35.67
N SER A 623 -28.03 -19.62 34.91
CA SER A 623 -28.84 -18.45 34.54
C SER A 623 -30.12 -18.87 33.79
N LEU A 624 -30.01 -19.72 32.77
CA LEU A 624 -31.13 -20.22 32.00
C LEU A 624 -32.16 -20.98 32.89
N LYS A 625 -31.70 -21.89 33.75
CA LYS A 625 -32.57 -22.64 34.66
C LYS A 625 -33.34 -21.73 35.59
N LEU A 626 -32.71 -20.69 36.15
CA LEU A 626 -33.31 -19.76 37.06
C LEU A 626 -34.37 -18.91 36.35
N PHE A 627 -34.07 -18.37 35.18
CA PHE A 627 -34.99 -17.53 34.43
C PHE A 627 -36.14 -18.34 33.81
N GLU A 628 -35.93 -19.58 33.36
CA GLU A 628 -37.03 -20.47 32.93
C GLU A 628 -38.01 -20.75 34.06
N ALA A 629 -37.52 -20.98 35.31
CA ALA A 629 -38.36 -21.16 36.47
C ALA A 629 -39.16 -19.88 36.80
N ALA A 630 -38.53 -18.68 36.70
CA ALA A 630 -39.19 -17.41 36.87
C ALA A 630 -40.28 -17.18 35.82
N TYR A 631 -40.03 -17.43 34.55
CA TYR A 631 -41.03 -17.32 33.48
C TYR A 631 -42.19 -18.29 33.66
N LYS A 632 -41.96 -19.53 34.07
CA LYS A 632 -43.00 -20.51 34.37
C LYS A 632 -43.86 -20.06 35.55
N ASN A 633 -43.26 -19.51 36.62
CA ASN A 633 -43.98 -18.97 37.74
C ASN A 633 -44.84 -17.74 37.41
N MET A 634 -44.35 -16.87 36.51
CA MET A 634 -45.12 -15.75 35.97
C MET A 634 -46.33 -16.22 35.15
N ALA A 635 -46.13 -17.17 34.26
CA ALA A 635 -47.18 -17.76 33.46
C ALA A 635 -48.27 -18.45 34.33
N ALA A 636 -47.84 -19.13 35.40
CA ALA A 636 -48.76 -19.77 36.36
C ALA A 636 -49.53 -18.75 37.21
N LYS A 637 -48.91 -17.61 37.58
CA LYS A 637 -49.64 -16.51 38.29
C LYS A 637 -50.62 -15.78 37.40
N ASN A 638 -50.31 -15.57 36.14
CA ASN A 638 -51.21 -14.95 35.16
C ASN A 638 -52.36 -15.88 34.72
N SER A 639 -52.13 -17.21 34.72
CA SER A 639 -53.19 -18.19 34.44
C SER A 639 -54.07 -18.51 35.67
N GLY A 640 -53.65 -18.16 36.90
CA GLY A 640 -54.43 -18.30 38.12
C GLY A 640 -55.36 -17.11 38.43
N GLY A 641 -55.20 -15.96 37.74
CA GLY A 641 -56.05 -14.77 37.89
C GLY A 641 -57.37 -14.84 37.11
N ASP A 642 -57.47 -15.63 36.07
CA ASP A 642 -58.66 -15.75 35.20
C ASP A 642 -59.64 -16.87 35.59
N ALA A 643 -59.41 -17.58 36.72
CA ALA A 643 -60.24 -18.71 37.12
C ALA A 643 -61.34 -18.36 38.18
N GLN A 644 -61.51 -17.08 38.56
CA GLN A 644 -62.46 -16.68 39.59
C GLN A 644 -63.62 -15.77 39.13
N GLU A 645 -63.77 -15.44 37.85
CA GLU A 645 -64.85 -14.64 37.31
C GLU A 645 -65.72 -15.33 36.23
N ALA A 646 -65.73 -16.64 36.12
CA ALA A 646 -66.62 -17.35 35.20
C ALA A 646 -67.48 -18.38 35.91
N LYS A 647 -68.32 -17.93 36.89
CA LYS A 647 -69.48 -18.62 37.36
C LYS A 647 -70.59 -17.62 37.53
N THR A 648 -71.33 -17.27 36.49
CA THR A 648 -72.74 -16.93 36.36
C THR A 648 -72.93 -16.28 34.98
N ALA A 649 -73.44 -17.08 34.03
CA ALA A 649 -74.37 -16.63 32.99
C ALA A 649 -74.83 -17.84 32.16
N GLU A 650 -76.08 -18.03 32.17
CA GLU A 650 -76.90 -19.06 31.57
C GLU A 650 -76.70 -19.36 30.09
N GLU A 651 -76.99 -20.61 29.74
CA GLU A 651 -77.32 -21.03 28.37
C GLU A 651 -78.53 -20.22 27.80
N PRO A 652 -78.57 -19.96 26.51
CA PRO A 652 -79.74 -20.32 25.74
C PRO A 652 -79.49 -21.10 24.44
N LYS A 653 -80.25 -22.18 24.38
CA LYS A 653 -80.93 -22.87 23.28
C LYS A 653 -80.48 -22.60 21.81
N LYS A 654 -80.32 -23.75 21.18
CA LYS A 654 -80.43 -24.00 19.74
C LYS A 654 -81.65 -23.37 19.08
N GLU A 655 -81.44 -22.77 17.91
CA GLU A 655 -82.36 -22.91 16.80
C GLU A 655 -81.66 -22.95 15.48
N GLN A 656 -82.14 -23.87 14.63
CA GLN A 656 -81.76 -24.18 13.27
C GLN A 656 -82.11 -23.02 12.31
N ASN A 657 -81.26 -22.70 11.37
CA ASN A 657 -81.56 -22.84 9.94
C ASN A 657 -80.22 -22.75 9.13
#